data_0737eb75373010fab2d4b6f0970eb434
#
_entry.id   0737eb75373010fab2d4b6f0970eb434
#
_cell.length_a   1.000
_cell.length_b   1.000
_cell.length_c   1.000
_cell.angle_alpha   90.00
_cell.angle_beta   90.00
_cell.angle_gamma   90.00
#
_symmetry.space_group_name_H-M   'P 1'
#
loop_
_entity.id
_entity.type
_entity.pdbx_description
1 polymer ?
#
loop_
_entity_poly.entity_id
_entity_poly.type
_entity_poly.pdbx_seq_one_letter_code
_entity_poly.pdbx_strand_id
1 'polypeptide(L)'
;MPHRTQRYSKIGDTMKTIDLSGKWNYKTDIDDSQTIDSIKFENNNFNLPGSTCDNRIGKKTEYFDKISKEAVRAPRERYEYIAPLWLQKTVSIPNDTDGKTVRLFMERVNISSELWIDGVKTDRQIIELSTPHIYNLTGKITPGEHTFTLKIDNRNLLNLDTMASGYSVDTQGYWNGVIGRIELQYEEKEHIDSIQVYTDDKGITLKVVETSDVHSPFKTEKATVTVNVTSPKGDLLGEKIFETKVFNSKQVDYFRYDISEMNYWDEFNPNLYTATVKYECNGHTDIKSVKFGMRTIKTENKKILLNNRQISLRGTIDCAIYPLTGYPPMDIEVWRKNFKTIKSYGLNHVRFHAWCPPECAFNAADEIGMYISVEMSLWLNHDVCALETGEDPIHRQYFMQEAINISKTYGNHPSFIMFSNGNENMGDFDMLNDITTCIKAYDNRRIYTLTTNFDHPIMPCEDYLCAYEAGGHNVRIQNCQDKAAENTSLDYSSAVKDVPVPIISFEVGQYCVYPDVDLIEKYTGNILPVNLDAIKKFMIEKNVYHKLNDYIKASGDLAVKLYKEDIEAALRTKDFGGFELLSLSDYTGQSTATVGILDVFYESKGLISHDEFKNFAGEAVPLFKAKRIFKNTDTLEAELDLYDFGEKKINNPVYNLTVQNGKQVFYKTSTTESKVSIPLNSITKSTMLSVILEVNGYKNTWRIFVFAENKIENNVRMIKSEEELDDIIKNGGKAIVMKECFKNPIHGSFIPVFWSPVHFPSQKPCGAIIDNKHRIFDDFPTEKYPDYQWKRLLDNSVGTDISKFAGEVKPIIETVPNFFDNTASSPLFETEIGKAKLLFCGFDLDGDYPECKQLLSSITQYVNSDKF
;
A
#
# COMPACT_ATOMS: atom_id res chain seq x y z
N MET A 1 -22.35 -15.81 2.46
CA MET A 1 -22.96 -16.19 1.15
C MET A 1 -21.99 -17.12 0.47
N PRO A 2 -22.41 -18.21 -0.19
CA PRO A 2 -21.44 -19.09 -0.86
C PRO A 2 -20.79 -18.32 -2.00
N HIS A 3 -19.44 -18.26 -1.97
CA HIS A 3 -18.62 -17.63 -2.99
C HIS A 3 -18.89 -18.32 -4.34
N ARG A 4 -19.64 -17.65 -5.22
CA ARG A 4 -19.71 -18.01 -6.62
C ARG A 4 -18.40 -17.56 -7.28
N THR A 5 -17.43 -18.46 -7.35
CA THR A 5 -16.34 -18.32 -8.31
C THR A 5 -16.94 -18.23 -9.70
N GLN A 6 -16.93 -17.03 -10.30
CA GLN A 6 -17.31 -16.90 -11.70
C GLN A 6 -16.33 -17.75 -12.53
N ARG A 7 -16.87 -18.78 -13.16
CA ARG A 7 -16.13 -19.56 -14.18
C ARG A 7 -15.84 -18.62 -15.35
N TYR A 8 -14.63 -18.12 -15.42
CA TYR A 8 -14.10 -17.65 -16.70
C TYR A 8 -13.76 -18.89 -17.53
N SER A 9 -14.78 -19.53 -18.13
CA SER A 9 -14.54 -20.42 -19.25
C SER A 9 -13.96 -19.54 -20.35
N LYS A 10 -12.67 -19.71 -20.63
CA LYS A 10 -12.05 -19.09 -21.81
C LYS A 10 -12.82 -19.62 -23.01
N ILE A 11 -13.49 -18.75 -23.75
CA ILE A 11 -14.30 -19.12 -24.88
C ILE A 11 -13.39 -19.84 -25.90
N GLY A 12 -13.67 -21.13 -26.15
CA GLY A 12 -12.96 -21.94 -27.12
C GLY A 12 -11.89 -22.89 -26.56
N ASP A 13 -11.51 -22.83 -25.29
CA ASP A 13 -10.53 -23.76 -24.70
C ASP A 13 -11.07 -25.19 -24.70
N THR A 14 -10.24 -26.15 -25.14
CA THR A 14 -10.58 -27.59 -25.24
C THR A 14 -10.31 -28.36 -23.95
N MET A 15 -9.55 -27.81 -23.03
CA MET A 15 -9.29 -28.40 -21.72
C MET A 15 -10.59 -28.61 -20.96
N LYS A 16 -10.81 -29.84 -20.46
CA LYS A 16 -11.95 -30.21 -19.63
C LYS A 16 -11.58 -30.16 -18.16
N THR A 17 -12.58 -29.87 -17.31
CA THR A 17 -12.39 -29.80 -15.86
C THR A 17 -13.43 -30.60 -15.09
N ILE A 18 -13.03 -31.14 -13.94
CA ILE A 18 -13.92 -31.71 -12.94
C ILE A 18 -13.75 -30.86 -11.68
N ASP A 19 -14.82 -30.22 -11.27
CA ASP A 19 -14.85 -29.38 -10.08
C ASP A 19 -14.75 -30.27 -8.82
N LEU A 20 -13.75 -30.04 -7.99
CA LEU A 20 -13.55 -30.75 -6.74
C LEU A 20 -14.00 -29.96 -5.52
N SER A 21 -14.63 -28.82 -5.73
CA SER A 21 -15.20 -28.01 -4.65
C SER A 21 -16.25 -28.77 -3.82
N GLY A 22 -16.68 -28.16 -2.73
CA GLY A 22 -17.68 -28.72 -1.81
C GLY A 22 -17.05 -29.47 -0.64
N LYS A 23 -17.71 -30.52 -0.17
CA LYS A 23 -17.39 -31.20 1.08
C LYS A 23 -16.27 -32.22 0.94
N TRP A 24 -15.30 -32.13 1.87
CA TRP A 24 -14.22 -33.08 2.07
C TRP A 24 -14.25 -33.60 3.50
N ASN A 25 -13.85 -34.82 3.72
CA ASN A 25 -13.51 -35.32 5.06
C ASN A 25 -12.20 -34.67 5.50
N TYR A 26 -12.03 -34.42 6.79
CA TYR A 26 -10.80 -33.84 7.28
C TYR A 26 -10.28 -34.46 8.58
N LYS A 27 -9.01 -34.24 8.86
CA LYS A 27 -8.36 -34.51 10.12
C LYS A 27 -7.32 -33.42 10.42
N THR A 28 -7.37 -32.91 11.62
CA THR A 28 -6.33 -32.04 12.17
C THR A 28 -5.15 -32.85 12.69
N ASP A 29 -3.93 -32.31 12.53
CA ASP A 29 -2.70 -33.02 12.91
C ASP A 29 -1.72 -32.05 13.58
N ILE A 30 -2.08 -31.56 14.77
CA ILE A 30 -1.33 -30.53 15.51
C ILE A 30 0.10 -30.99 15.82
N ASP A 31 0.28 -32.27 16.12
CA ASP A 31 1.57 -32.81 16.50
C ASP A 31 2.37 -33.38 15.31
N ASP A 32 1.84 -33.26 14.08
CA ASP A 32 2.41 -33.80 12.84
C ASP A 32 2.75 -35.32 12.97
N SER A 33 1.87 -36.04 13.61
CA SER A 33 2.07 -37.43 13.96
C SER A 33 1.33 -38.39 13.04
N GLN A 34 0.42 -37.92 12.21
CA GLN A 34 -0.38 -38.73 11.31
C GLN A 34 0.40 -39.12 10.05
N THR A 35 0.15 -40.38 9.61
CA THR A 35 0.65 -40.88 8.33
C THR A 35 -0.52 -41.40 7.51
N ILE A 36 -0.32 -41.58 6.20
CA ILE A 36 -1.37 -42.06 5.31
C ILE A 36 -1.94 -43.44 5.78
N ASP A 37 -1.10 -44.29 6.39
CA ASP A 37 -1.48 -45.62 6.86
C ASP A 37 -2.20 -45.58 8.20
N SER A 38 -1.96 -44.54 9.02
CA SER A 38 -2.52 -44.44 10.39
C SER A 38 -3.75 -43.55 10.48
N ILE A 39 -3.91 -42.65 9.53
CA ILE A 39 -4.92 -41.59 9.61
C ILE A 39 -6.35 -42.14 9.49
N LYS A 40 -7.21 -41.65 10.36
CA LYS A 40 -8.65 -41.93 10.32
C LYS A 40 -9.40 -40.66 10.16
N PHE A 41 -10.10 -40.52 9.04
CA PHE A 41 -10.93 -39.37 8.78
C PHE A 41 -12.24 -39.45 9.54
N GLU A 42 -12.62 -38.39 10.19
CA GLU A 42 -13.94 -38.22 10.76
C GLU A 42 -14.90 -37.79 9.63
N ASN A 43 -16.16 -38.18 9.70
CA ASN A 43 -17.19 -37.76 8.73
C ASN A 43 -17.56 -36.26 8.95
N ASN A 44 -16.59 -35.43 8.81
CA ASN A 44 -16.72 -34.00 9.01
C ASN A 44 -16.70 -33.27 7.66
N ASN A 45 -17.47 -32.23 7.58
CA ASN A 45 -17.67 -31.51 6.34
C ASN A 45 -16.72 -30.29 6.29
N PHE A 46 -15.53 -30.45 5.72
CA PHE A 46 -14.66 -29.35 5.36
C PHE A 46 -15.05 -28.84 3.97
N ASN A 47 -15.42 -27.57 3.85
CA ASN A 47 -15.81 -27.00 2.57
C ASN A 47 -14.58 -26.41 1.87
N LEU A 48 -14.30 -26.87 0.65
CA LEU A 48 -13.35 -26.28 -0.28
C LEU A 48 -14.09 -25.62 -1.46
N PRO A 49 -13.58 -24.53 -2.03
CA PRO A 49 -12.47 -23.73 -1.53
C PRO A 49 -12.79 -23.05 -0.18
N GLY A 50 -11.80 -22.89 0.65
CA GLY A 50 -11.90 -22.23 1.94
C GLY A 50 -10.77 -22.59 2.89
N SER A 51 -10.67 -21.84 3.97
CA SER A 51 -9.67 -22.02 5.03
C SER A 51 -10.22 -22.80 6.22
N THR A 52 -9.32 -23.17 7.13
CA THR A 52 -9.69 -23.72 8.45
C THR A 52 -10.60 -22.77 9.22
N CYS A 53 -10.35 -21.46 9.13
CA CYS A 53 -11.18 -20.45 9.78
C CYS A 53 -12.60 -20.39 9.20
N ASP A 54 -12.76 -20.49 7.85
CA ASP A 54 -14.08 -20.58 7.20
C ASP A 54 -14.88 -21.81 7.72
N ASN A 55 -14.17 -22.88 8.01
CA ASN A 55 -14.74 -24.13 8.50
C ASN A 55 -14.81 -24.20 10.04
N ARG A 56 -14.44 -23.15 10.75
CA ARG A 56 -14.42 -23.00 12.22
C ARG A 56 -13.55 -24.09 12.91
N ILE A 57 -12.41 -24.38 12.29
CA ILE A 57 -11.43 -25.35 12.79
C ILE A 57 -10.25 -24.60 13.34
N GLY A 58 -9.79 -25.02 14.52
CA GLY A 58 -8.68 -24.41 15.23
C GLY A 58 -9.05 -23.92 16.62
N LYS A 59 -8.11 -23.26 17.27
CA LYS A 59 -8.32 -22.64 18.57
C LYS A 59 -9.13 -21.35 18.37
N LYS A 60 -10.27 -21.25 19.05
CA LYS A 60 -11.07 -20.00 19.02
C LYS A 60 -10.29 -18.88 19.68
N THR A 61 -10.16 -17.78 18.96
CA THR A 61 -9.53 -16.54 19.45
C THR A 61 -10.48 -15.78 20.36
N GLU A 62 -9.97 -15.23 21.42
CA GLU A 62 -10.69 -14.42 22.40
C GLU A 62 -10.16 -12.98 22.40
N TYR A 63 -11.00 -12.04 22.83
CA TYR A 63 -10.60 -10.66 23.03
C TYR A 63 -9.71 -10.53 24.27
N PHE A 64 -8.84 -9.55 24.25
CA PHE A 64 -8.00 -9.22 25.39
C PHE A 64 -8.78 -8.41 26.45
N ASP A 65 -8.46 -8.64 27.72
CA ASP A 65 -9.08 -7.91 28.83
C ASP A 65 -8.54 -6.48 28.95
N LYS A 66 -7.26 -6.29 28.60
CA LYS A 66 -6.54 -5.02 28.75
C LYS A 66 -5.68 -4.74 27.51
N ILE A 67 -5.42 -3.46 27.30
CA ILE A 67 -4.46 -3.03 26.29
C ILE A 67 -3.05 -3.51 26.64
N SER A 68 -2.33 -4.01 25.66
CA SER A 68 -0.93 -4.45 25.74
C SER A 68 -0.32 -4.43 24.34
N LYS A 69 0.99 -4.53 24.25
CA LYS A 69 1.69 -4.66 22.96
C LYS A 69 1.15 -5.83 22.14
N GLU A 70 0.88 -6.96 22.80
CA GLU A 70 0.33 -8.15 22.18
C GLU A 70 -1.11 -7.95 21.69
N ALA A 71 -1.94 -7.25 22.49
CA ALA A 71 -3.34 -6.98 22.15
C ALA A 71 -3.48 -6.07 20.93
N VAL A 72 -2.56 -5.10 20.73
CA VAL A 72 -2.61 -4.16 19.60
C VAL A 72 -1.76 -4.60 18.42
N ARG A 73 -1.09 -5.75 18.49
CA ARG A 73 -0.14 -6.22 17.48
C ARG A 73 -0.77 -6.33 16.09
N ALA A 74 -1.88 -7.06 16.00
CA ALA A 74 -2.64 -7.25 14.77
C ALA A 74 -4.05 -7.77 15.07
N PRO A 75 -5.02 -7.62 14.17
CA PRO A 75 -6.22 -8.43 14.21
C PRO A 75 -5.86 -9.91 14.03
N ARG A 76 -6.77 -10.83 14.41
CA ARG A 76 -6.50 -12.26 14.39
C ARG A 76 -7.61 -13.06 13.72
N GLU A 77 -7.28 -14.23 13.21
CA GLU A 77 -8.31 -15.16 12.79
C GLU A 77 -9.21 -15.57 13.96
N ARG A 78 -10.52 -15.72 13.70
CA ARG A 78 -11.49 -16.20 14.72
C ARG A 78 -11.19 -17.62 15.19
N TYR A 79 -10.57 -18.42 14.32
CA TYR A 79 -10.12 -19.78 14.61
C TYR A 79 -8.72 -19.95 14.04
N GLU A 80 -7.72 -19.97 14.92
CA GLU A 80 -6.31 -20.08 14.55
C GLU A 80 -5.91 -21.55 14.43
N TYR A 81 -5.31 -21.93 13.30
CA TYR A 81 -4.81 -23.27 13.07
C TYR A 81 -3.51 -23.23 12.24
N ILE A 82 -2.38 -23.50 12.89
CA ILE A 82 -1.04 -23.56 12.28
C ILE A 82 -0.49 -24.96 12.50
N ALA A 83 -0.81 -25.88 11.59
CA ALA A 83 -0.38 -27.28 11.63
C ALA A 83 -0.83 -27.98 10.34
N PRO A 84 -0.35 -29.21 10.06
CA PRO A 84 -0.85 -30.00 8.95
C PRO A 84 -2.36 -30.27 9.05
N LEU A 85 -3.04 -30.10 7.93
CA LEU A 85 -4.44 -30.42 7.72
C LEU A 85 -4.55 -31.51 6.67
N TRP A 86 -5.18 -32.61 7.03
CA TRP A 86 -5.46 -33.71 6.11
C TRP A 86 -6.89 -33.60 5.60
N LEU A 87 -7.05 -33.76 4.29
CA LEU A 87 -8.33 -33.68 3.58
C LEU A 87 -8.49 -34.88 2.69
N GLN A 88 -9.69 -35.47 2.63
CA GLN A 88 -9.94 -36.66 1.82
C GLN A 88 -11.29 -36.57 1.11
N LYS A 89 -11.31 -36.97 -0.17
CA LYS A 89 -12.52 -37.07 -0.98
C LYS A 89 -12.44 -38.20 -1.98
N THR A 90 -13.52 -38.93 -2.14
CA THR A 90 -13.69 -39.88 -3.25
C THR A 90 -14.20 -39.13 -4.47
N VAL A 91 -13.53 -39.30 -5.61
CA VAL A 91 -13.77 -38.61 -6.88
C VAL A 91 -14.02 -39.66 -7.96
N SER A 92 -15.10 -39.49 -8.70
CA SER A 92 -15.39 -40.35 -9.85
C SER A 92 -14.73 -39.76 -11.10
N ILE A 93 -13.83 -40.54 -11.69
CA ILE A 93 -13.08 -40.15 -12.88
C ILE A 93 -13.81 -40.67 -14.13
N PRO A 94 -14.21 -39.82 -15.07
CA PRO A 94 -14.94 -40.21 -16.27
C PRO A 94 -14.12 -41.10 -17.22
N ASN A 95 -14.78 -41.94 -18.01
CA ASN A 95 -14.13 -42.80 -19.02
C ASN A 95 -13.36 -42.03 -20.08
N ASP A 96 -13.75 -40.82 -20.39
CA ASP A 96 -13.09 -39.97 -21.39
C ASP A 96 -11.79 -39.34 -20.95
N THR A 97 -11.32 -39.63 -19.73
CA THR A 97 -9.98 -39.28 -19.24
C THR A 97 -8.93 -40.32 -19.59
N ASP A 98 -9.34 -41.50 -20.00
CA ASP A 98 -8.41 -42.59 -20.34
C ASP A 98 -7.45 -42.18 -21.48
N GLY A 99 -6.17 -42.41 -21.26
CA GLY A 99 -5.10 -42.06 -22.18
C GLY A 99 -4.77 -40.57 -22.29
N LYS A 100 -5.42 -39.70 -21.50
CA LYS A 100 -5.20 -38.27 -21.52
C LYS A 100 -4.17 -37.79 -20.52
N THR A 101 -3.74 -36.55 -20.68
CA THR A 101 -3.02 -35.81 -19.63
C THR A 101 -4.03 -35.36 -18.59
N VAL A 102 -3.74 -35.69 -17.32
CA VAL A 102 -4.59 -35.36 -16.18
C VAL A 102 -3.76 -34.67 -15.10
N ARG A 103 -4.27 -33.59 -14.53
CA ARG A 103 -3.61 -32.88 -13.44
C ARG A 103 -4.62 -32.41 -12.40
N LEU A 104 -4.22 -32.42 -11.13
CA LEU A 104 -4.92 -31.69 -10.07
C LEU A 104 -4.39 -30.27 -10.05
N PHE A 105 -5.28 -29.29 -10.12
CA PHE A 105 -5.01 -27.87 -10.01
C PHE A 105 -5.63 -27.30 -8.74
N MET A 106 -4.83 -26.64 -7.93
CA MET A 106 -5.24 -25.87 -6.75
C MET A 106 -4.72 -24.43 -6.89
N GLU A 107 -5.60 -23.46 -7.02
CA GLU A 107 -5.25 -22.10 -7.43
C GLU A 107 -4.34 -21.39 -6.44
N ARG A 108 -4.63 -21.53 -5.13
CA ARG A 108 -3.77 -21.00 -4.08
C ARG A 108 -3.84 -21.92 -2.85
N VAL A 109 -2.67 -22.29 -2.36
CA VAL A 109 -2.48 -23.08 -1.14
C VAL A 109 -1.49 -22.36 -0.23
N ASN A 110 -1.69 -22.38 1.06
CA ASN A 110 -0.76 -21.79 2.01
C ASN A 110 -0.21 -22.90 2.93
N ILE A 111 1.00 -23.29 2.92
CA ILE A 111 2.22 -22.95 2.16
C ILE A 111 2.59 -24.13 1.28
N SER A 112 2.34 -25.38 1.79
CA SER A 112 2.70 -26.61 1.11
C SER A 112 1.53 -27.57 0.97
N SER A 113 1.65 -28.48 0.00
CA SER A 113 0.73 -29.59 -0.15
C SER A 113 1.44 -30.88 -0.51
N GLU A 114 0.84 -32.00 -0.14
CA GLU A 114 1.18 -33.35 -0.57
C GLU A 114 -0.10 -34.08 -0.98
N LEU A 115 0.00 -34.97 -2.00
CA LEU A 115 -1.14 -35.67 -2.56
C LEU A 115 -0.89 -37.19 -2.60
N TRP A 116 -1.88 -37.93 -2.16
CA TRP A 116 -2.00 -39.41 -2.33
C TRP A 116 -3.26 -39.75 -3.11
N ILE A 117 -3.16 -40.72 -4.01
CA ILE A 117 -4.30 -41.31 -4.69
C ILE A 117 -4.37 -42.78 -4.27
N ASP A 118 -5.50 -43.21 -3.72
CA ASP A 118 -5.74 -44.54 -3.22
C ASP A 118 -4.64 -45.04 -2.22
N GLY A 119 -4.15 -44.09 -1.40
CA GLY A 119 -3.09 -44.34 -0.41
C GLY A 119 -1.67 -44.29 -0.97
N VAL A 120 -1.48 -44.11 -2.28
CA VAL A 120 -0.15 -44.03 -2.91
C VAL A 120 0.23 -42.57 -3.13
N LYS A 121 1.41 -42.15 -2.63
CA LYS A 121 1.93 -40.80 -2.83
C LYS A 121 2.22 -40.53 -4.33
N THR A 122 1.71 -39.44 -4.84
CA THR A 122 1.75 -39.19 -6.28
C THR A 122 3.06 -38.58 -6.73
N ASP A 123 3.62 -37.62 -5.95
CA ASP A 123 4.80 -36.83 -6.30
C ASP A 123 5.45 -36.27 -5.02
N ARG A 124 6.50 -35.45 -5.20
CA ARG A 124 7.09 -34.67 -4.09
C ARG A 124 6.09 -33.69 -3.50
N GLN A 125 6.38 -33.22 -2.30
CA GLN A 125 5.72 -32.06 -1.71
C GLN A 125 5.91 -30.84 -2.60
N ILE A 126 4.84 -30.08 -2.80
CA ILE A 126 4.88 -28.77 -3.45
C ILE A 126 4.91 -27.72 -2.35
N ILE A 127 5.86 -26.78 -2.45
CA ILE A 127 5.98 -25.60 -1.62
C ILE A 127 6.04 -24.40 -2.55
N GLU A 128 4.93 -23.68 -2.70
CA GLU A 128 4.80 -22.50 -3.55
C GLU A 128 3.84 -21.52 -2.86
N LEU A 129 4.25 -20.24 -2.72
CA LEU A 129 3.47 -19.24 -2.01
C LEU A 129 2.56 -18.44 -2.94
N SER A 130 2.99 -18.26 -4.20
CA SER A 130 2.42 -17.26 -5.10
C SER A 130 1.66 -17.85 -6.26
N THR A 131 1.91 -19.11 -6.60
CA THR A 131 1.39 -19.75 -7.82
C THR A 131 0.59 -21.01 -7.51
N PRO A 132 -0.21 -21.51 -8.47
CA PRO A 132 -1.02 -22.70 -8.25
C PRO A 132 -0.19 -23.96 -7.97
N HIS A 133 -0.66 -24.81 -7.06
CA HIS A 133 -0.11 -26.15 -6.86
C HIS A 133 -0.69 -27.10 -7.91
N ILE A 134 0.18 -27.68 -8.74
CA ILE A 134 -0.23 -28.56 -9.86
C ILE A 134 0.44 -29.93 -9.74
N TYR A 135 -0.36 -30.97 -9.57
CA TYR A 135 0.10 -32.36 -9.55
C TYR A 135 -0.19 -33.04 -10.88
N ASN A 136 0.83 -33.58 -11.53
CA ASN A 136 0.66 -34.41 -12.73
C ASN A 136 0.20 -35.83 -12.36
N LEU A 137 -1.01 -36.17 -12.75
CA LEU A 137 -1.66 -37.44 -12.50
C LEU A 137 -1.72 -38.34 -13.73
N THR A 138 -1.13 -37.95 -14.84
CA THR A 138 -1.10 -38.71 -16.09
C THR A 138 -0.51 -40.09 -15.87
N GLY A 139 -1.28 -41.14 -16.17
CA GLY A 139 -0.90 -42.54 -15.96
C GLY A 139 -0.92 -43.01 -14.49
N LYS A 140 -1.25 -42.11 -13.55
CA LYS A 140 -1.37 -42.46 -12.11
C LYS A 140 -2.82 -42.70 -11.68
N ILE A 141 -3.77 -42.29 -12.52
CA ILE A 141 -5.19 -42.47 -12.26
C ILE A 141 -5.86 -43.02 -13.54
N THR A 142 -6.89 -43.84 -13.35
CA THR A 142 -7.70 -44.47 -14.40
C THR A 142 -9.16 -44.01 -14.27
N PRO A 143 -10.02 -44.23 -15.29
CA PRO A 143 -11.46 -44.08 -15.09
C PRO A 143 -11.98 -44.93 -13.92
N GLY A 144 -12.91 -44.37 -13.16
CA GLY A 144 -13.47 -45.05 -11.97
C GLY A 144 -13.44 -44.17 -10.73
N GLU A 145 -13.68 -44.77 -9.56
CA GLU A 145 -13.63 -44.04 -8.29
C GLU A 145 -12.22 -44.12 -7.69
N HIS A 146 -11.71 -42.94 -7.32
CA HIS A 146 -10.40 -42.81 -6.65
C HIS A 146 -10.52 -41.97 -5.37
N THR A 147 -9.73 -42.29 -4.37
CA THR A 147 -9.65 -41.55 -3.11
C THR A 147 -8.47 -40.59 -3.15
N PHE A 148 -8.77 -39.31 -3.20
CA PHE A 148 -7.80 -38.25 -3.11
C PHE A 148 -7.58 -37.88 -1.64
N THR A 149 -6.34 -37.92 -1.19
CA THR A 149 -5.94 -37.47 0.14
C THR A 149 -4.90 -36.41 0.02
N LEU A 150 -5.20 -35.23 0.55
CA LEU A 150 -4.32 -34.05 0.58
C LEU A 150 -3.81 -33.83 2.01
N LYS A 151 -2.52 -33.54 2.17
CA LYS A 151 -1.96 -32.92 3.37
C LYS A 151 -1.57 -31.51 3.03
N ILE A 152 -2.12 -30.52 3.74
CA ILE A 152 -1.82 -29.11 3.58
C ILE A 152 -1.16 -28.60 4.85
N ASP A 153 -0.03 -27.90 4.74
CA ASP A 153 0.72 -27.45 5.88
C ASP A 153 1.10 -25.96 5.70
N ASN A 154 0.58 -25.14 6.60
CA ASN A 154 0.80 -23.70 6.61
C ASN A 154 1.93 -23.24 7.55
N ARG A 155 2.68 -24.17 8.13
CA ARG A 155 3.87 -23.82 8.93
C ARG A 155 4.96 -23.24 8.04
N ASN A 156 5.85 -22.43 8.61
CA ASN A 156 7.01 -21.89 7.92
C ASN A 156 8.10 -22.95 7.69
N LEU A 157 7.83 -23.84 6.71
CA LEU A 157 8.66 -25.03 6.45
C LEU A 157 10.04 -24.69 5.86
N LEU A 158 10.17 -23.53 5.24
CA LEU A 158 11.43 -23.06 4.64
C LEU A 158 12.21 -22.13 5.56
N ASN A 159 11.73 -21.93 6.79
CA ASN A 159 12.32 -20.97 7.72
C ASN A 159 12.52 -19.57 7.09
N LEU A 160 11.55 -19.16 6.26
CA LEU A 160 11.48 -17.80 5.73
C LEU A 160 11.18 -16.84 6.87
N ASP A 161 11.66 -15.62 6.78
CA ASP A 161 11.35 -14.58 7.76
C ASP A 161 9.83 -14.45 7.96
N THR A 162 9.43 -14.11 9.19
CA THR A 162 8.02 -13.93 9.57
C THR A 162 7.45 -12.57 9.17
N MET A 163 8.22 -11.74 8.48
CA MET A 163 7.83 -10.36 8.14
C MET A 163 7.09 -10.26 6.80
N ALA A 164 7.27 -11.21 5.87
CA ALA A 164 6.62 -11.14 4.55
C ALA A 164 5.09 -11.15 4.66
N SER A 165 4.43 -10.18 4.03
CA SER A 165 3.02 -9.86 4.25
C SER A 165 2.06 -11.04 4.00
N GLY A 166 2.35 -11.87 3.00
CA GLY A 166 1.47 -12.97 2.61
C GLY A 166 1.30 -14.08 3.66
N TYR A 167 2.19 -14.17 4.66
CA TYR A 167 2.18 -15.20 5.71
C TYR A 167 2.71 -14.71 7.06
N SER A 168 2.63 -13.42 7.33
CA SER A 168 3.08 -12.83 8.59
C SER A 168 1.99 -12.78 9.65
N VAL A 169 2.35 -13.14 10.90
CA VAL A 169 1.50 -12.94 12.08
C VAL A 169 1.31 -11.45 12.42
N ASP A 170 2.15 -10.58 11.90
CA ASP A 170 2.05 -9.14 12.07
C ASP A 170 1.06 -8.48 11.12
N THR A 171 0.50 -9.24 10.17
CA THR A 171 -0.62 -8.80 9.34
C THR A 171 -1.97 -9.13 9.96
N GLN A 172 -2.39 -10.39 9.92
CA GLN A 172 -3.68 -10.85 10.44
C GLN A 172 -3.73 -12.36 10.73
N GLY A 173 -2.62 -13.09 10.57
CA GLY A 173 -2.52 -14.53 10.83
C GLY A 173 -2.20 -15.35 9.59
N TYR A 174 -2.12 -16.67 9.81
CA TYR A 174 -1.82 -17.69 8.80
C TYR A 174 -3.07 -18.51 8.48
N TRP A 175 -3.69 -18.26 7.35
CA TRP A 175 -4.76 -19.16 6.91
C TRP A 175 -4.21 -20.52 6.47
N ASN A 176 -5.02 -21.58 6.61
CA ASN A 176 -4.69 -22.93 6.16
C ASN A 176 -5.84 -23.47 5.31
N GLY A 177 -5.55 -24.01 4.13
CA GLY A 177 -6.53 -24.57 3.23
C GLY A 177 -6.22 -24.33 1.76
N VAL A 178 -7.24 -24.41 0.92
CA VAL A 178 -7.18 -24.12 -0.52
C VAL A 178 -8.21 -23.06 -0.86
N ILE A 179 -7.78 -21.95 -1.44
CA ILE A 179 -8.66 -20.88 -1.89
C ILE A 179 -8.64 -20.77 -3.42
N GLY A 180 -9.70 -20.19 -4.00
CA GLY A 180 -9.88 -20.17 -5.44
C GLY A 180 -10.31 -21.53 -5.99
N ARG A 181 -9.86 -21.88 -7.19
CA ARG A 181 -10.27 -23.10 -7.87
C ARG A 181 -9.53 -24.33 -7.28
N ILE A 182 -10.27 -25.42 -7.15
CA ILE A 182 -9.72 -26.76 -6.95
C ILE A 182 -10.41 -27.70 -7.92
N GLU A 183 -9.68 -28.23 -8.90
CA GLU A 183 -10.25 -28.97 -10.01
C GLU A 183 -9.27 -29.98 -10.60
N LEU A 184 -9.78 -31.09 -11.14
CA LEU A 184 -9.02 -31.89 -12.09
C LEU A 184 -9.16 -31.28 -13.48
N GLN A 185 -8.04 -31.10 -14.13
CA GLN A 185 -7.94 -30.67 -15.51
C GLN A 185 -7.48 -31.83 -16.36
N TYR A 186 -8.12 -32.06 -17.51
CA TYR A 186 -7.68 -33.11 -18.42
C TYR A 186 -7.88 -32.70 -19.89
N GLU A 187 -6.91 -33.15 -20.69
CA GLU A 187 -6.82 -32.80 -22.12
C GLU A 187 -6.10 -33.89 -22.89
N GLU A 188 -6.11 -33.84 -24.20
CA GLU A 188 -5.38 -34.81 -25.02
C GLU A 188 -3.87 -34.75 -24.71
N LYS A 189 -3.11 -35.81 -25.05
CA LYS A 189 -1.66 -35.80 -24.91
C LYS A 189 -1.03 -34.72 -25.80
N GLU A 190 -1.60 -34.56 -26.99
CA GLU A 190 -1.26 -33.48 -27.91
C GLU A 190 -2.04 -32.24 -27.53
N HIS A 191 -1.41 -31.35 -26.77
CA HIS A 191 -2.03 -30.12 -26.29
C HIS A 191 -1.03 -28.97 -26.16
N ILE A 192 -1.52 -27.77 -25.98
CA ILE A 192 -0.77 -26.58 -25.65
C ILE A 192 -0.61 -26.54 -24.11
N ASP A 193 0.61 -26.68 -23.60
CA ASP A 193 0.87 -26.55 -22.14
C ASP A 193 0.77 -25.09 -21.68
N SER A 194 1.40 -24.17 -22.44
CA SER A 194 1.36 -22.74 -22.11
C SER A 194 1.57 -21.84 -23.33
N ILE A 195 1.04 -20.61 -23.23
CA ILE A 195 1.24 -19.52 -24.20
C ILE A 195 1.78 -18.33 -23.47
N GLN A 196 2.93 -17.78 -23.90
CA GLN A 196 3.44 -16.49 -23.45
C GLN A 196 3.51 -15.50 -24.61
N VAL A 197 3.05 -14.28 -24.37
CA VAL A 197 2.96 -13.23 -25.37
C VAL A 197 4.03 -12.19 -25.12
N TYR A 198 4.92 -11.99 -26.09
CA TYR A 198 5.92 -10.93 -26.13
C TYR A 198 5.51 -9.89 -27.14
N THR A 199 5.44 -8.64 -26.74
CA THR A 199 4.97 -7.51 -27.56
C THR A 199 6.13 -6.62 -27.96
N ASP A 200 6.07 -6.07 -29.17
CA ASP A 200 6.98 -5.02 -29.66
C ASP A 200 6.24 -4.00 -30.52
N ASP A 201 6.97 -3.10 -31.20
CA ASP A 201 6.44 -2.03 -32.04
C ASP A 201 5.88 -2.51 -33.41
N LYS A 202 5.90 -3.83 -33.67
CA LYS A 202 5.39 -4.42 -34.93
C LYS A 202 4.32 -5.47 -34.71
N GLY A 203 4.11 -5.93 -33.47
CA GLY A 203 3.13 -6.96 -33.17
C GLY A 203 3.52 -7.82 -31.96
N ILE A 204 3.26 -9.12 -32.08
CA ILE A 204 3.50 -10.08 -31.01
C ILE A 204 4.34 -11.28 -31.47
N THR A 205 5.10 -11.84 -30.55
CA THR A 205 5.68 -13.17 -30.66
C THR A 205 5.09 -14.05 -29.59
N LEU A 206 4.43 -15.13 -30.00
CA LEU A 206 3.89 -16.15 -29.11
C LEU A 206 4.96 -17.21 -28.88
N LYS A 207 5.36 -17.40 -27.62
CA LYS A 207 6.09 -18.56 -27.18
C LYS A 207 5.06 -19.60 -26.73
N VAL A 208 4.92 -20.65 -27.50
CA VAL A 208 3.97 -21.75 -27.25
C VAL A 208 4.77 -22.96 -26.79
N VAL A 209 4.31 -23.60 -25.74
CA VAL A 209 4.83 -24.88 -25.29
C VAL A 209 3.81 -25.94 -25.65
N GLU A 210 4.18 -26.80 -26.57
CA GLU A 210 3.34 -27.89 -27.06
C GLU A 210 3.78 -29.23 -26.46
N THR A 211 2.83 -30.11 -26.24
CA THR A 211 3.08 -31.49 -25.82
C THR A 211 2.61 -32.47 -26.86
N SER A 212 3.24 -33.65 -26.90
CA SER A 212 2.88 -34.74 -27.79
C SER A 212 3.27 -36.11 -27.21
N ASP A 213 2.77 -37.17 -27.82
CA ASP A 213 3.13 -38.56 -27.46
C ASP A 213 4.41 -39.04 -28.18
N VAL A 214 5.22 -38.11 -28.70
CA VAL A 214 6.50 -38.40 -29.34
C VAL A 214 7.59 -38.56 -28.26
N HIS A 215 8.11 -39.78 -28.13
CA HIS A 215 9.13 -40.12 -27.14
C HIS A 215 10.47 -40.55 -27.79
N SER A 216 10.64 -40.33 -29.09
CA SER A 216 11.85 -40.77 -29.78
C SER A 216 12.46 -39.62 -30.60
N PRO A 217 13.74 -39.36 -30.47
CA PRO A 217 14.42 -38.31 -31.24
C PRO A 217 14.52 -38.66 -32.75
N PHE A 218 14.17 -39.89 -33.13
CA PHE A 218 14.22 -40.35 -34.50
C PHE A 218 12.82 -40.36 -35.20
N LYS A 219 11.76 -40.08 -34.46
CA LYS A 219 10.41 -39.98 -34.97
C LYS A 219 9.96 -38.52 -34.88
N THR A 220 9.50 -38.00 -35.98
CA THR A 220 8.90 -36.67 -36.04
C THR A 220 7.44 -36.77 -36.47
N GLU A 221 6.59 -35.98 -35.82
CA GLU A 221 5.20 -35.83 -36.26
C GLU A 221 5.02 -34.44 -36.85
N LYS A 222 4.11 -34.32 -37.81
CA LYS A 222 3.71 -33.00 -38.33
C LYS A 222 2.62 -32.41 -37.45
N ALA A 223 2.77 -31.14 -37.15
CA ALA A 223 1.73 -30.37 -36.45
C ALA A 223 1.41 -29.07 -37.20
N THR A 224 0.22 -28.58 -37.00
CA THR A 224 -0.23 -27.29 -37.51
C THR A 224 -0.63 -26.42 -36.33
N VAL A 225 -0.11 -25.19 -36.29
CA VAL A 225 -0.47 -24.18 -35.31
C VAL A 225 -1.15 -23.02 -36.02
N THR A 226 -2.40 -22.77 -35.66
CA THR A 226 -3.18 -21.65 -36.18
C THR A 226 -3.31 -20.57 -35.10
N VAL A 227 -2.90 -19.35 -35.44
CA VAL A 227 -2.96 -18.19 -34.52
C VAL A 227 -3.98 -17.19 -35.04
N ASN A 228 -4.96 -16.90 -34.20
CA ASN A 228 -5.96 -15.86 -34.43
C ASN A 228 -5.79 -14.77 -33.37
N VAL A 229 -5.82 -13.49 -33.77
CA VAL A 229 -5.76 -12.36 -32.85
C VAL A 229 -7.02 -11.52 -33.01
N THR A 230 -7.67 -11.27 -31.86
CA THR A 230 -8.86 -10.42 -31.78
C THR A 230 -8.48 -9.08 -31.12
N SER A 231 -8.93 -7.98 -31.73
CA SER A 231 -8.70 -6.62 -31.26
C SER A 231 -9.46 -6.31 -29.95
N PRO A 232 -9.14 -5.21 -29.24
CA PRO A 232 -9.92 -4.77 -28.10
C PRO A 232 -11.40 -4.49 -28.38
N LYS A 233 -11.74 -4.24 -29.65
CA LYS A 233 -13.13 -4.02 -30.10
C LYS A 233 -13.86 -5.31 -30.45
N GLY A 234 -13.16 -6.45 -30.43
CA GLY A 234 -13.71 -7.75 -30.77
C GLY A 234 -13.54 -8.13 -32.26
N ASP A 235 -12.84 -7.32 -33.06
CA ASP A 235 -12.62 -7.62 -34.48
C ASP A 235 -11.49 -8.65 -34.66
N LEU A 236 -11.71 -9.66 -35.49
CA LEU A 236 -10.65 -10.59 -35.86
C LEU A 236 -9.66 -9.89 -36.79
N LEU A 237 -8.40 -9.79 -36.40
CA LEU A 237 -7.35 -9.12 -37.17
C LEU A 237 -6.81 -10.00 -38.31
N GLY A 238 -7.07 -11.29 -38.24
CA GLY A 238 -6.66 -12.27 -39.26
C GLY A 238 -6.23 -13.58 -38.61
N GLU A 239 -5.95 -14.54 -39.50
CA GLU A 239 -5.48 -15.88 -39.18
C GLU A 239 -4.08 -16.09 -39.76
N LYS A 240 -3.18 -16.71 -39.00
CA LYS A 240 -1.88 -17.18 -39.47
C LYS A 240 -1.73 -18.67 -39.19
N ILE A 241 -1.34 -19.44 -40.20
CA ILE A 241 -1.13 -20.87 -40.09
C ILE A 241 0.36 -21.17 -40.21
N PHE A 242 0.88 -21.97 -39.31
CA PHE A 242 2.25 -22.40 -39.19
C PHE A 242 2.30 -23.93 -39.24
N GLU A 243 3.15 -24.48 -40.12
CA GLU A 243 3.48 -25.91 -40.09
C GLU A 243 4.74 -26.10 -39.24
N THR A 244 4.70 -27.00 -38.27
CA THR A 244 5.84 -27.35 -37.43
C THR A 244 6.04 -28.87 -37.39
N LYS A 245 7.18 -29.30 -36.86
CA LYS A 245 7.51 -30.70 -36.64
C LYS A 245 7.79 -30.90 -35.17
N VAL A 246 7.09 -31.87 -34.60
CA VAL A 246 7.26 -32.23 -33.20
C VAL A 246 8.31 -33.34 -33.07
N PHE A 247 9.31 -33.11 -32.23
CA PHE A 247 10.46 -34.00 -32.04
C PHE A 247 10.48 -34.66 -30.66
N ASN A 248 9.84 -34.03 -29.68
CA ASN A 248 9.89 -34.42 -28.27
C ASN A 248 8.48 -34.40 -27.66
N SER A 249 8.32 -35.05 -26.51
CA SER A 249 7.09 -35.00 -25.74
C SER A 249 6.73 -33.59 -25.25
N LYS A 250 7.68 -32.69 -25.19
CA LYS A 250 7.48 -31.28 -24.89
C LYS A 250 8.38 -30.42 -25.74
N GLN A 251 7.80 -29.47 -26.48
CA GLN A 251 8.49 -28.62 -27.42
C GLN A 251 8.15 -27.14 -27.17
N VAL A 252 9.04 -26.26 -27.54
CA VAL A 252 8.85 -24.80 -27.43
C VAL A 252 9.03 -24.20 -28.82
N ASP A 253 7.99 -23.62 -29.36
CA ASP A 253 8.01 -22.92 -30.64
C ASP A 253 7.66 -21.43 -30.46
N TYR A 254 8.10 -20.61 -31.43
CA TYR A 254 7.89 -19.17 -31.43
C TYR A 254 7.17 -18.78 -32.73
N PHE A 255 5.99 -18.17 -32.60
CA PHE A 255 5.15 -17.77 -33.72
C PHE A 255 5.00 -16.26 -33.77
N ARG A 256 5.43 -15.65 -34.85
CA ARG A 256 5.33 -14.21 -35.07
C ARG A 256 3.99 -13.82 -35.72
N TYR A 257 3.29 -12.84 -35.09
CA TYR A 257 2.08 -12.24 -35.61
C TYR A 257 2.21 -10.72 -35.63
N ASP A 258 2.25 -10.10 -36.81
CA ASP A 258 2.37 -8.66 -36.98
C ASP A 258 1.00 -7.99 -36.93
N ILE A 259 0.90 -6.84 -36.24
CA ILE A 259 -0.32 -6.05 -36.05
C ILE A 259 -0.07 -4.66 -36.66
N SER A 260 -0.82 -4.28 -37.67
CA SER A 260 -0.63 -3.04 -38.42
C SER A 260 -1.12 -1.80 -37.68
N GLU A 261 -2.24 -1.92 -37.00
CA GLU A 261 -2.83 -0.84 -36.20
C GLU A 261 -2.92 -1.28 -34.75
N MET A 262 -2.05 -0.71 -33.91
CA MET A 262 -1.93 -1.10 -32.51
C MET A 262 -2.73 -0.15 -31.62
N ASN A 263 -3.58 -0.72 -30.78
CA ASN A 263 -4.17 -0.03 -29.65
C ASN A 263 -3.34 -0.38 -28.42
N TYR A 264 -2.48 0.54 -27.98
CA TYR A 264 -1.61 0.31 -26.83
C TYR A 264 -2.42 0.21 -25.54
N TRP A 265 -1.88 -0.56 -24.59
CA TRP A 265 -2.37 -0.65 -23.23
C TRP A 265 -1.60 0.31 -22.33
N ASP A 266 -2.30 1.15 -21.57
CA ASP A 266 -1.74 2.01 -20.52
C ASP A 266 -2.82 2.36 -19.48
N GLU A 267 -2.47 3.24 -18.51
CA GLU A 267 -3.38 3.69 -17.46
C GLU A 267 -4.64 4.41 -17.99
N PHE A 268 -4.57 5.02 -19.15
CA PHE A 268 -5.69 5.78 -19.77
C PHE A 268 -6.50 4.90 -20.74
N ASN A 269 -5.82 4.00 -21.42
CA ASN A 269 -6.36 3.16 -22.49
C ASN A 269 -6.04 1.67 -22.20
N PRO A 270 -6.81 1.01 -21.33
CA PRO A 270 -6.53 -0.38 -20.95
C PRO A 270 -7.01 -1.37 -22.02
N ASN A 271 -6.46 -1.26 -23.24
CA ASN A 271 -6.81 -2.05 -24.39
C ASN A 271 -6.29 -3.48 -24.31
N LEU A 272 -7.19 -4.46 -24.30
CA LEU A 272 -6.86 -5.88 -24.22
C LEU A 272 -7.20 -6.60 -25.52
N TYR A 273 -6.21 -7.29 -26.07
CA TYR A 273 -6.35 -8.23 -27.18
C TYR A 273 -6.54 -9.65 -26.66
N THR A 274 -6.99 -10.54 -27.54
CA THR A 274 -7.01 -11.98 -27.29
C THR A 274 -6.27 -12.70 -28.41
N ALA A 275 -5.26 -13.50 -28.04
CA ALA A 275 -4.64 -14.44 -28.95
C ALA A 275 -5.23 -15.83 -28.70
N THR A 276 -5.77 -16.44 -29.76
CA THR A 276 -6.26 -17.82 -29.75
C THR A 276 -5.34 -18.68 -30.62
N VAL A 277 -4.80 -19.71 -30.00
CA VAL A 277 -3.92 -20.68 -30.64
C VAL A 277 -4.65 -22.00 -30.74
N LYS A 278 -4.74 -22.54 -31.96
CA LYS A 278 -5.22 -23.88 -32.25
C LYS A 278 -4.03 -24.75 -32.65
N TYR A 279 -3.82 -25.86 -31.96
CA TYR A 279 -2.77 -26.82 -32.20
C TYR A 279 -3.39 -28.12 -32.71
N GLU A 280 -2.93 -28.64 -33.86
CA GLU A 280 -3.40 -29.88 -34.48
C GLU A 280 -2.22 -30.81 -34.72
N CYS A 281 -2.24 -31.96 -34.06
CA CYS A 281 -1.20 -32.98 -34.14
C CYS A 281 -1.81 -34.37 -33.98
N ASN A 282 -1.42 -35.35 -34.80
CA ASN A 282 -1.86 -36.75 -34.74
C ASN A 282 -3.40 -36.95 -34.75
N GLY A 283 -4.14 -36.03 -35.39
CA GLY A 283 -5.60 -36.06 -35.42
C GLY A 283 -6.30 -35.49 -34.19
N HIS A 284 -5.54 -35.02 -33.23
CA HIS A 284 -6.06 -34.30 -32.06
C HIS A 284 -5.99 -32.78 -32.29
N THR A 285 -6.90 -32.07 -31.67
CA THR A 285 -6.98 -30.61 -31.73
C THR A 285 -7.07 -30.06 -30.31
N ASP A 286 -6.19 -29.09 -29.99
CA ASP A 286 -6.28 -28.29 -28.76
C ASP A 286 -6.41 -26.81 -29.12
N ILE A 287 -7.21 -26.07 -28.34
CA ILE A 287 -7.40 -24.63 -28.49
C ILE A 287 -7.23 -23.95 -27.17
N LYS A 288 -6.35 -22.95 -27.11
CA LYS A 288 -6.17 -22.10 -25.90
C LYS A 288 -6.15 -20.63 -26.28
N SER A 289 -6.73 -19.83 -25.42
CA SER A 289 -6.78 -18.38 -25.59
C SER A 289 -6.10 -17.66 -24.42
N VAL A 290 -5.41 -16.56 -24.73
CA VAL A 290 -4.76 -15.70 -23.75
C VAL A 290 -5.06 -14.23 -24.05
N LYS A 291 -5.43 -13.47 -23.01
CA LYS A 291 -5.54 -12.02 -23.08
C LYS A 291 -4.16 -11.38 -22.92
N PHE A 292 -3.92 -10.27 -23.59
CA PHE A 292 -2.70 -9.48 -23.48
C PHE A 292 -2.97 -8.02 -23.85
N GLY A 293 -2.11 -7.12 -23.41
CA GLY A 293 -2.08 -5.72 -23.84
C GLY A 293 -0.84 -5.44 -24.68
N MET A 294 -1.01 -4.70 -25.78
CA MET A 294 0.13 -4.20 -26.55
C MET A 294 0.84 -3.15 -25.71
N ARG A 295 1.99 -3.52 -25.14
CA ARG A 295 2.82 -2.59 -24.35
C ARG A 295 4.28 -2.99 -24.39
N THR A 296 5.16 -1.98 -24.34
CA THR A 296 6.57 -2.12 -24.07
C THR A 296 6.94 -1.27 -22.86
N ILE A 297 7.81 -1.76 -21.98
CA ILE A 297 8.35 -1.00 -20.87
C ILE A 297 9.86 -1.10 -20.85
N LYS A 298 10.52 0.01 -20.57
CA LYS A 298 11.98 0.11 -20.40
C LYS A 298 12.32 1.31 -19.52
N THR A 299 13.55 1.37 -19.08
CA THR A 299 14.13 2.58 -18.46
C THR A 299 15.19 3.17 -19.39
N GLU A 300 15.22 4.48 -19.47
CA GLU A 300 16.18 5.23 -20.30
C GLU A 300 16.41 6.62 -19.70
N ASN A 301 17.66 7.00 -19.53
CA ASN A 301 18.02 8.32 -19.00
C ASN A 301 17.25 8.69 -17.72
N LYS A 302 17.21 7.80 -16.73
CA LYS A 302 16.51 7.95 -15.44
C LYS A 302 14.97 8.05 -15.56
N LYS A 303 14.41 7.66 -16.70
CA LYS A 303 12.97 7.72 -16.97
C LYS A 303 12.39 6.33 -17.16
N ILE A 304 11.18 6.13 -16.68
CA ILE A 304 10.38 4.95 -17.00
C ILE A 304 9.58 5.27 -18.26
N LEU A 305 9.76 4.47 -19.30
CA LEU A 305 9.07 4.61 -20.57
C LEU A 305 8.11 3.44 -20.80
N LEU A 306 6.82 3.75 -20.93
CA LEU A 306 5.80 2.80 -21.37
C LEU A 306 5.35 3.22 -22.76
N ASN A 307 5.43 2.33 -23.73
CA ASN A 307 5.10 2.62 -25.14
C ASN A 307 5.87 3.84 -25.68
N ASN A 308 7.13 3.98 -25.32
CA ASN A 308 8.00 5.13 -25.59
C ASN A 308 7.51 6.48 -25.02
N ARG A 309 6.47 6.50 -24.18
CA ARG A 309 6.00 7.65 -23.42
C ARG A 309 6.55 7.58 -21.99
N GLN A 310 7.13 8.68 -21.51
CA GLN A 310 7.52 8.76 -20.10
C GLN A 310 6.27 8.70 -19.23
N ILE A 311 6.30 7.83 -18.23
CA ILE A 311 5.30 7.73 -17.17
C ILE A 311 5.92 8.12 -15.83
N SER A 312 5.07 8.48 -14.87
CA SER A 312 5.44 8.63 -13.47
C SER A 312 4.47 7.81 -12.62
N LEU A 313 5.02 7.06 -11.69
CA LEU A 313 4.24 6.20 -10.82
C LEU A 313 3.68 7.01 -9.65
N ARG A 314 2.39 6.92 -9.45
CA ARG A 314 1.66 7.49 -8.32
C ARG A 314 1.05 6.31 -7.57
N GLY A 315 1.82 5.78 -6.62
CA GLY A 315 1.55 4.47 -6.07
C GLY A 315 1.00 4.45 -4.66
N THR A 316 0.46 3.30 -4.32
CA THR A 316 0.20 2.86 -2.95
C THR A 316 0.63 1.41 -2.81
N ILE A 317 0.73 0.91 -1.57
CA ILE A 317 1.08 -0.49 -1.34
C ILE A 317 -0.12 -1.29 -0.85
N ASP A 318 -0.05 -2.62 -1.05
CA ASP A 318 -0.97 -3.62 -0.50
C ASP A 318 -0.15 -4.64 0.31
N CYS A 319 -0.41 -4.69 1.62
CA CYS A 319 0.29 -5.56 2.58
C CYS A 319 -0.54 -6.80 2.95
N ALA A 320 -1.37 -7.30 2.06
CA ALA A 320 -2.20 -8.50 2.25
C ALA A 320 -3.17 -8.45 3.44
N ILE A 321 -3.76 -7.28 3.72
CA ILE A 321 -4.76 -7.12 4.77
C ILE A 321 -6.16 -7.29 4.21
N TYR A 322 -6.87 -8.33 4.65
CA TYR A 322 -8.23 -8.67 4.18
C TYR A 322 -9.14 -8.93 5.38
N PRO A 323 -9.79 -7.88 5.93
CA PRO A 323 -10.50 -7.92 7.22
C PRO A 323 -11.71 -8.87 7.25
N LEU A 324 -12.23 -9.25 6.08
CA LEU A 324 -13.36 -10.19 6.00
C LEU A 324 -12.92 -11.65 5.84
N THR A 325 -11.94 -11.91 5.01
CA THR A 325 -11.53 -13.28 4.65
C THR A 325 -10.33 -13.77 5.45
N GLY A 326 -9.38 -12.89 5.80
CA GLY A 326 -8.09 -13.26 6.36
C GLY A 326 -7.09 -13.81 5.33
N TYR A 327 -7.50 -13.86 4.07
CA TYR A 327 -6.71 -14.28 2.92
C TYR A 327 -7.10 -13.47 1.67
N PRO A 328 -6.28 -13.45 0.60
CA PRO A 328 -6.56 -12.66 -0.60
C PRO A 328 -7.91 -13.01 -1.22
N PRO A 329 -8.76 -12.04 -1.50
CA PRO A 329 -10.04 -12.28 -2.17
C PRO A 329 -9.83 -12.96 -3.53
N MET A 330 -10.57 -14.04 -3.78
CA MET A 330 -10.57 -14.73 -5.08
C MET A 330 -11.71 -14.27 -5.99
N ASP A 331 -12.43 -13.23 -5.58
CA ASP A 331 -13.47 -12.57 -6.36
C ASP A 331 -12.91 -11.30 -7.01
N ILE A 332 -12.95 -11.24 -8.34
CA ILE A 332 -12.46 -10.11 -9.13
C ILE A 332 -13.18 -8.79 -8.80
N GLU A 333 -14.46 -8.83 -8.34
CA GLU A 333 -15.21 -7.61 -8.04
C GLU A 333 -14.61 -6.85 -6.85
N VAL A 334 -14.01 -7.55 -5.89
CA VAL A 334 -13.30 -6.92 -4.77
C VAL A 334 -12.10 -6.13 -5.31
N TRP A 335 -11.31 -6.72 -6.19
CA TRP A 335 -10.16 -6.07 -6.81
C TRP A 335 -10.56 -4.91 -7.73
N ARG A 336 -11.65 -5.08 -8.51
CA ARG A 336 -12.21 -3.98 -9.31
C ARG A 336 -12.65 -2.79 -8.46
N LYS A 337 -13.31 -3.06 -7.31
CA LYS A 337 -13.69 -2.01 -6.35
C LYS A 337 -12.43 -1.30 -5.84
N ASN A 338 -11.45 -2.04 -5.33
CA ASN A 338 -10.25 -1.47 -4.73
C ASN A 338 -9.45 -0.64 -5.74
N PHE A 339 -9.16 -1.18 -6.92
CA PHE A 339 -8.39 -0.45 -7.94
C PHE A 339 -9.13 0.78 -8.51
N LYS A 340 -10.45 0.71 -8.68
CA LYS A 340 -11.24 1.90 -9.03
C LYS A 340 -11.18 2.97 -7.95
N THR A 341 -11.24 2.56 -6.68
CA THR A 341 -11.09 3.48 -5.55
C THR A 341 -9.71 4.12 -5.57
N ILE A 342 -8.63 3.33 -5.66
CA ILE A 342 -7.25 3.83 -5.76
C ILE A 342 -7.11 4.85 -6.92
N LYS A 343 -7.63 4.49 -8.10
CA LYS A 343 -7.58 5.35 -9.28
C LYS A 343 -8.36 6.64 -9.12
N SER A 344 -9.48 6.63 -8.38
CA SER A 344 -10.28 7.82 -8.11
C SER A 344 -9.51 8.87 -7.28
N TYR A 345 -8.57 8.44 -6.45
CA TYR A 345 -7.64 9.30 -5.71
C TYR A 345 -6.45 9.80 -6.54
N GLY A 346 -6.40 9.50 -7.84
CA GLY A 346 -5.35 9.95 -8.76
C GLY A 346 -4.16 9.02 -8.88
N LEU A 347 -4.17 7.89 -8.18
CA LEU A 347 -3.09 6.92 -8.20
C LEU A 347 -3.22 5.95 -9.37
N ASN A 348 -2.08 5.44 -9.88
CA ASN A 348 -2.02 4.57 -11.05
C ASN A 348 -1.22 3.29 -10.82
N HIS A 349 -0.69 3.09 -9.60
CA HIS A 349 0.23 2.01 -9.30
C HIS A 349 -0.07 1.36 -7.94
N VAL A 350 0.07 0.03 -7.86
CA VAL A 350 0.01 -0.73 -6.61
C VAL A 350 1.24 -1.64 -6.52
N ARG A 351 2.01 -1.49 -5.45
CA ARG A 351 3.06 -2.41 -5.05
C ARG A 351 2.51 -3.44 -4.08
N PHE A 352 2.62 -4.72 -4.41
CA PHE A 352 2.28 -5.80 -3.51
C PHE A 352 3.49 -6.11 -2.63
N HIS A 353 3.42 -5.65 -1.40
CA HIS A 353 4.51 -5.59 -0.43
C HIS A 353 4.85 -6.99 0.11
N ALA A 354 5.99 -7.54 -0.31
CA ALA A 354 6.48 -8.87 0.02
C ALA A 354 5.45 -9.99 -0.22
N TRP A 355 4.70 -9.90 -1.31
CA TRP A 355 3.82 -10.97 -1.78
C TRP A 355 3.36 -10.78 -3.23
N CYS A 356 2.79 -11.84 -3.82
CA CYS A 356 2.23 -11.82 -5.17
C CYS A 356 0.71 -12.09 -5.12
N PRO A 357 -0.12 -11.23 -5.72
CA PRO A 357 -1.57 -11.36 -5.68
C PRO A 357 -2.08 -12.52 -6.56
N PRO A 358 -3.35 -12.94 -6.42
CA PRO A 358 -3.97 -13.96 -7.26
C PRO A 358 -4.28 -13.45 -8.68
N GLU A 359 -4.52 -14.36 -9.64
CA GLU A 359 -4.82 -14.06 -11.05
C GLU A 359 -5.98 -13.04 -11.22
N CYS A 360 -7.01 -13.11 -10.36
CA CYS A 360 -8.14 -12.19 -10.43
C CYS A 360 -7.76 -10.74 -10.13
N ALA A 361 -6.71 -10.49 -9.33
CA ALA A 361 -6.19 -9.14 -9.11
C ALA A 361 -5.52 -8.59 -10.39
N PHE A 362 -4.69 -9.39 -11.04
CA PHE A 362 -4.07 -9.00 -12.33
C PHE A 362 -5.14 -8.74 -13.40
N ASN A 363 -6.15 -9.62 -13.51
CA ASN A 363 -7.26 -9.41 -14.45
C ASN A 363 -7.98 -8.09 -14.20
N ALA A 364 -8.27 -7.74 -12.94
CA ALA A 364 -8.89 -6.47 -12.60
C ALA A 364 -7.99 -5.26 -12.93
N ALA A 365 -6.69 -5.38 -12.68
CA ALA A 365 -5.71 -4.34 -12.98
C ALA A 365 -5.57 -4.12 -14.50
N ASP A 366 -5.55 -5.21 -15.28
CA ASP A 366 -5.52 -5.16 -16.75
C ASP A 366 -6.72 -4.41 -17.33
N GLU A 367 -7.92 -4.67 -16.79
CA GLU A 367 -9.16 -4.05 -17.24
C GLU A 367 -9.27 -2.57 -16.85
N ILE A 368 -8.66 -2.16 -15.73
CA ILE A 368 -8.76 -0.80 -15.19
C ILE A 368 -7.60 0.08 -15.66
N GLY A 369 -6.49 -0.52 -16.12
CA GLY A 369 -5.26 0.20 -16.40
C GLY A 369 -4.51 0.59 -15.12
N MET A 370 -4.37 -0.34 -14.18
CA MET A 370 -3.58 -0.18 -12.96
C MET A 370 -2.22 -0.84 -13.15
N TYR A 371 -1.14 -0.12 -12.89
CA TYR A 371 0.20 -0.69 -12.90
C TYR A 371 0.45 -1.52 -11.64
N ILE A 372 1.09 -2.67 -11.79
CA ILE A 372 1.39 -3.58 -10.68
C ILE A 372 2.89 -3.82 -10.58
N SER A 373 3.40 -3.66 -9.37
CA SER A 373 4.69 -4.15 -8.91
C SER A 373 4.48 -5.37 -8.02
N VAL A 374 5.11 -6.47 -8.36
CA VAL A 374 5.09 -7.72 -7.58
C VAL A 374 6.39 -7.88 -6.84
N GLU A 375 6.31 -8.27 -5.59
CA GLU A 375 7.44 -8.74 -4.81
C GLU A 375 7.29 -10.24 -4.51
N MET A 376 8.43 -10.94 -4.44
CA MET A 376 8.38 -12.27 -3.84
C MET A 376 8.02 -12.16 -2.36
N SER A 377 7.48 -13.23 -1.79
CA SER A 377 7.23 -13.34 -0.36
C SER A 377 8.54 -13.47 0.40
N LEU A 378 9.37 -12.42 0.34
CA LEU A 378 10.72 -12.38 0.89
C LEU A 378 10.95 -11.04 1.59
N TRP A 379 11.41 -11.13 2.83
CA TRP A 379 11.85 -10.00 3.64
C TRP A 379 13.01 -10.46 4.52
N LEU A 380 14.21 -10.44 3.95
CA LEU A 380 15.44 -10.82 4.66
C LEU A 380 15.90 -9.65 5.54
N ASN A 381 15.69 -9.77 6.84
CA ASN A 381 16.07 -8.75 7.80
C ASN A 381 17.39 -9.10 8.51
N HIS A 382 18.01 -8.14 9.19
CA HIS A 382 19.26 -8.29 9.95
C HIS A 382 19.29 -9.45 10.93
N ASP A 383 18.14 -9.71 11.59
CA ASP A 383 18.07 -10.62 12.72
C ASP A 383 17.80 -12.06 12.32
N VAL A 384 17.29 -12.28 11.10
CA VAL A 384 17.17 -13.60 10.52
C VAL A 384 18.17 -13.69 9.41
N CYS A 385 19.32 -14.19 9.72
CA CYS A 385 20.46 -14.38 8.90
C CYS A 385 20.17 -14.50 7.42
N ALA A 386 20.03 -13.37 6.75
CA ALA A 386 20.08 -13.31 5.30
C ALA A 386 21.34 -14.02 4.76
N LEU A 387 22.44 -13.96 5.52
CA LEU A 387 23.65 -14.70 5.26
C LEU A 387 23.41 -16.21 5.32
N GLU A 388 22.74 -16.71 6.36
CA GLU A 388 22.39 -18.12 6.46
C GLU A 388 21.46 -18.57 5.35
N THR A 389 20.49 -17.71 4.98
CA THR A 389 19.57 -17.97 3.87
C THR A 389 20.31 -17.99 2.53
N GLY A 390 21.25 -17.07 2.29
CA GLY A 390 22.03 -17.01 1.06
C GLY A 390 23.04 -18.16 0.92
N GLU A 391 23.56 -18.67 2.00
CA GLU A 391 24.45 -19.83 2.06
C GLU A 391 23.71 -21.16 1.90
N ASP A 392 22.38 -21.20 2.13
CA ASP A 392 21.57 -22.40 1.97
C ASP A 392 21.14 -22.58 0.49
N PRO A 393 21.69 -23.61 -0.21
CA PRO A 393 21.32 -23.86 -1.61
C PRO A 393 19.83 -24.14 -1.82
N ILE A 394 19.12 -24.64 -0.80
CA ILE A 394 17.69 -24.95 -0.86
C ILE A 394 16.90 -23.66 -0.96
N HIS A 395 17.19 -22.68 -0.10
CA HIS A 395 16.55 -21.35 -0.14
C HIS A 395 16.79 -20.65 -1.46
N ARG A 396 18.05 -20.60 -1.93
CA ARG A 396 18.41 -19.98 -3.20
C ARG A 396 17.67 -20.62 -4.37
N GLN A 397 17.61 -21.96 -4.41
CA GLN A 397 16.87 -22.69 -5.44
C GLN A 397 15.37 -22.40 -5.36
N TYR A 398 14.82 -22.35 -4.17
CA TYR A 398 13.39 -22.04 -3.95
C TYR A 398 13.04 -20.66 -4.48
N PHE A 399 13.76 -19.60 -4.11
CA PHE A 399 13.46 -18.24 -4.57
C PHE A 399 13.62 -18.07 -6.07
N MET A 400 14.65 -18.69 -6.66
CA MET A 400 14.84 -18.71 -8.11
C MET A 400 13.64 -19.35 -8.81
N GLN A 401 13.15 -20.48 -8.29
CA GLN A 401 12.01 -21.18 -8.87
C GLN A 401 10.72 -20.40 -8.68
N GLU A 402 10.51 -19.80 -7.50
CA GLU A 402 9.33 -18.98 -7.20
C GLU A 402 9.24 -17.77 -8.14
N ALA A 403 10.35 -17.06 -8.36
CA ALA A 403 10.42 -15.93 -9.30
C ALA A 403 10.07 -16.35 -10.74
N ILE A 404 10.59 -17.51 -11.19
CA ILE A 404 10.27 -18.07 -12.52
C ILE A 404 8.78 -18.46 -12.59
N ASN A 405 8.24 -19.09 -11.55
CA ASN A 405 6.84 -19.52 -11.50
C ASN A 405 5.89 -18.32 -11.55
N ILE A 406 6.16 -17.24 -10.81
CA ILE A 406 5.41 -15.99 -10.85
C ILE A 406 5.40 -15.44 -12.29
N SER A 407 6.58 -15.35 -12.91
CA SER A 407 6.71 -14.82 -14.27
C SER A 407 6.03 -15.69 -15.32
N LYS A 408 6.12 -17.01 -15.17
CA LYS A 408 5.47 -17.99 -16.06
C LYS A 408 3.94 -17.91 -15.92
N THR A 409 3.44 -17.78 -14.70
CA THR A 409 1.99 -17.80 -14.42
C THR A 409 1.33 -16.48 -14.81
N TYR A 410 1.92 -15.35 -14.41
CA TYR A 410 1.29 -14.03 -14.53
C TYR A 410 1.93 -13.12 -15.57
N GLY A 411 2.94 -13.61 -16.30
CA GLY A 411 3.72 -12.80 -17.21
C GLY A 411 2.98 -12.19 -18.40
N ASN A 412 1.80 -12.70 -18.77
CA ASN A 412 1.00 -12.17 -19.89
C ASN A 412 0.16 -10.94 -19.50
N HIS A 413 0.01 -10.64 -18.21
CA HIS A 413 -0.75 -9.49 -17.75
C HIS A 413 -0.02 -8.19 -18.07
N PRO A 414 -0.60 -7.29 -18.89
CA PRO A 414 0.06 -6.02 -19.21
C PRO A 414 0.21 -5.10 -18.01
N SER A 415 -0.61 -5.25 -16.97
CA SER A 415 -0.51 -4.51 -15.71
C SER A 415 0.75 -4.85 -14.92
N PHE A 416 1.28 -6.06 -15.03
CA PHE A 416 2.48 -6.51 -14.35
C PHE A 416 3.73 -5.89 -14.98
N ILE A 417 4.11 -4.69 -14.54
CA ILE A 417 5.20 -3.91 -15.15
C ILE A 417 6.51 -3.94 -14.37
N MET A 418 6.48 -4.29 -13.09
CA MET A 418 7.65 -4.23 -12.19
C MET A 418 7.76 -5.47 -11.32
N PHE A 419 9.00 -5.85 -11.00
CA PHE A 419 9.31 -6.97 -10.13
C PHE A 419 10.47 -6.63 -9.19
N SER A 420 10.35 -7.04 -7.91
CA SER A 420 11.40 -7.01 -6.90
C SER A 420 11.51 -8.37 -6.22
N ASN A 421 12.71 -8.71 -5.72
CA ASN A 421 12.86 -9.94 -4.95
C ASN A 421 12.13 -9.91 -3.60
N GLY A 422 11.74 -8.74 -3.11
CA GLY A 422 11.02 -8.58 -1.86
C GLY A 422 11.24 -7.22 -1.22
N ASN A 423 10.72 -7.05 -0.01
CA ASN A 423 10.80 -5.82 0.75
C ASN A 423 12.00 -5.84 1.70
N GLU A 424 12.71 -4.71 1.79
CA GLU A 424 13.77 -4.45 2.79
C GLU A 424 14.79 -5.58 2.94
N ASN A 425 15.12 -6.26 1.84
CA ASN A 425 16.09 -7.35 1.87
C ASN A 425 17.49 -6.81 2.16
N MET A 426 18.15 -7.40 3.14
CA MET A 426 19.51 -7.11 3.55
C MET A 426 20.37 -8.38 3.48
N GLY A 427 21.67 -8.22 3.48
CA GLY A 427 22.61 -9.34 3.59
C GLY A 427 23.14 -9.83 2.27
N ASP A 428 22.65 -10.91 1.71
CA ASP A 428 23.24 -11.55 0.51
C ASP A 428 22.77 -10.88 -0.80
N PHE A 429 23.38 -9.74 -1.12
CA PHE A 429 23.11 -9.02 -2.39
C PHE A 429 23.56 -9.80 -3.62
N ASP A 430 24.54 -10.71 -3.51
CA ASP A 430 24.97 -11.57 -4.64
C ASP A 430 23.85 -12.57 -4.98
N MET A 431 23.20 -13.15 -3.99
CA MET A 431 22.03 -14.00 -4.20
C MET A 431 20.89 -13.23 -4.86
N LEU A 432 20.56 -12.04 -4.37
CA LEU A 432 19.50 -11.20 -4.95
C LEU A 432 19.82 -10.81 -6.40
N ASN A 433 21.10 -10.46 -6.69
CA ASN A 433 21.56 -10.15 -8.03
C ASN A 433 21.45 -11.36 -8.98
N ASP A 434 21.79 -12.55 -8.52
CA ASP A 434 21.70 -13.76 -9.32
C ASP A 434 20.24 -14.09 -9.66
N ILE A 435 19.33 -13.98 -8.69
CA ILE A 435 17.89 -14.16 -8.91
C ILE A 435 17.37 -13.15 -9.92
N THR A 436 17.68 -11.86 -9.72
CA THR A 436 17.22 -10.78 -10.60
C THR A 436 17.78 -10.94 -12.02
N THR A 437 19.05 -11.30 -12.16
CA THR A 437 19.67 -11.55 -13.47
C THR A 437 19.02 -12.73 -14.17
N CYS A 438 18.76 -13.81 -13.45
CA CYS A 438 18.15 -15.00 -14.01
C CYS A 438 16.70 -14.73 -14.47
N ILE A 439 15.88 -14.09 -13.61
CA ILE A 439 14.50 -13.82 -13.97
C ILE A 439 14.36 -12.80 -15.10
N LYS A 440 15.23 -11.81 -15.16
CA LYS A 440 15.27 -10.82 -16.24
C LYS A 440 15.67 -11.45 -17.57
N ALA A 441 16.59 -12.42 -17.55
CA ALA A 441 16.95 -13.22 -18.72
C ALA A 441 15.81 -14.17 -19.16
N TYR A 442 15.05 -14.72 -18.19
CA TYR A 442 13.92 -15.57 -18.46
C TYR A 442 12.74 -14.78 -19.06
N ASP A 443 12.45 -13.58 -18.53
CA ASP A 443 11.33 -12.75 -18.92
C ASP A 443 11.66 -11.25 -18.83
N ASN A 444 11.87 -10.62 -19.96
CA ASN A 444 12.24 -9.21 -20.10
C ASN A 444 11.06 -8.27 -20.35
N ARG A 445 9.83 -8.72 -20.11
CA ARG A 445 8.62 -7.93 -20.36
C ARG A 445 8.33 -6.89 -19.26
N ARG A 446 9.19 -6.73 -18.25
CA ARG A 446 9.05 -5.80 -17.12
C ARG A 446 10.39 -5.23 -16.70
N ILE A 447 10.38 -4.28 -15.77
CA ILE A 447 11.57 -3.71 -15.16
C ILE A 447 11.79 -4.30 -13.76
N TYR A 448 13.05 -4.35 -13.33
CA TYR A 448 13.51 -5.12 -12.18
C TYR A 448 14.36 -4.31 -11.21
N THR A 449 14.26 -4.60 -9.90
CA THR A 449 15.18 -4.16 -8.86
C THR A 449 15.52 -5.31 -7.93
N LEU A 450 16.63 -5.22 -7.18
CA LEU A 450 17.04 -6.24 -6.22
C LEU A 450 16.11 -6.27 -5.00
N THR A 451 15.80 -5.11 -4.48
CA THR A 451 14.99 -4.94 -3.27
C THR A 451 14.40 -3.54 -3.26
N THR A 452 13.44 -3.30 -2.37
CA THR A 452 12.93 -1.97 -2.08
C THR A 452 13.45 -1.50 -0.72
N ASN A 453 13.44 -0.20 -0.46
CA ASN A 453 13.81 0.53 0.75
C ASN A 453 15.27 0.99 0.85
N PHE A 454 16.27 0.14 0.67
CA PHE A 454 17.66 0.49 0.98
C PHE A 454 18.37 1.21 -0.18
N ASP A 455 19.17 2.23 0.19
CA ASP A 455 20.19 2.78 -0.70
C ASP A 455 21.35 1.77 -0.80
N HIS A 456 21.64 1.36 -2.02
CA HIS A 456 22.71 0.40 -2.32
C HIS A 456 23.34 0.73 -3.68
N PRO A 457 24.55 0.27 -3.94
CA PRO A 457 25.16 0.41 -5.25
C PRO A 457 24.30 -0.28 -6.32
N ILE A 458 23.90 0.48 -7.35
CA ILE A 458 23.05 -0.05 -8.42
C ILE A 458 23.78 -1.16 -9.18
N MET A 459 23.19 -2.34 -9.22
CA MET A 459 23.71 -3.49 -9.93
C MET A 459 23.29 -3.46 -11.42
N PRO A 460 24.07 -4.04 -12.35
CA PRO A 460 23.76 -4.00 -13.78
C PRO A 460 22.42 -4.64 -14.19
N CYS A 461 21.87 -5.51 -13.35
CA CYS A 461 20.57 -6.13 -13.59
C CYS A 461 19.39 -5.21 -13.22
N GLU A 462 19.60 -4.13 -12.46
CA GLU A 462 18.55 -3.25 -12.00
C GLU A 462 18.17 -2.20 -13.02
N ASP A 463 16.88 -1.98 -13.13
CA ASP A 463 16.28 -0.97 -14.00
C ASP A 463 15.81 0.26 -13.23
N TYR A 464 15.56 0.16 -11.91
CA TYR A 464 15.06 1.25 -11.07
C TYR A 464 15.49 1.04 -9.61
N LEU A 465 15.41 2.12 -8.82
CA LEU A 465 15.57 2.10 -7.37
C LEU A 465 14.26 2.59 -6.72
N CYS A 466 13.73 1.82 -5.78
CA CYS A 466 12.62 2.24 -4.91
C CYS A 466 13.13 2.29 -3.47
N ALA A 467 13.39 3.50 -2.94
CA ALA A 467 14.05 3.67 -1.67
C ALA A 467 13.61 4.96 -0.95
N TYR A 468 13.83 5.04 0.37
CA TYR A 468 13.64 6.27 1.14
C TYR A 468 14.89 7.18 1.10
N GLU A 469 16.01 6.63 0.73
CA GLU A 469 17.28 7.31 0.53
C GLU A 469 17.94 6.80 -0.74
N ALA A 470 18.51 7.66 -1.56
CA ALA A 470 19.13 7.31 -2.83
C ALA A 470 20.37 8.17 -3.07
N GLY A 471 21.52 7.53 -3.30
CA GLY A 471 22.81 8.20 -3.48
C GLY A 471 23.20 9.06 -2.26
N GLY A 472 22.88 8.62 -1.06
CA GLY A 472 23.10 9.37 0.19
C GLY A 472 22.17 10.57 0.41
N HIS A 473 21.05 10.66 -0.34
CA HIS A 473 20.06 11.74 -0.24
C HIS A 473 18.68 11.20 0.09
N ASN A 474 18.01 11.83 1.06
CA ASN A 474 16.62 11.50 1.37
C ASN A 474 15.71 11.77 0.17
N VAL A 475 14.80 10.84 -0.11
CA VAL A 475 13.77 10.96 -1.14
C VAL A 475 12.36 10.79 -0.57
N ARG A 476 12.18 11.11 0.70
CA ARG A 476 10.90 11.34 1.37
C ARG A 476 11.08 12.38 2.48
N ILE A 477 10.00 13.08 2.87
CA ILE A 477 10.07 14.25 3.76
C ILE A 477 10.42 13.91 5.21
N GLN A 478 10.19 12.71 5.68
CA GLN A 478 10.30 12.34 7.10
C GLN A 478 11.54 12.87 7.81
N ASN A 479 12.69 12.92 7.14
CA ASN A 479 13.94 13.43 7.69
C ASN A 479 14.22 14.90 7.29
N CYS A 480 13.29 15.55 6.58
CA CYS A 480 13.42 16.91 6.05
C CYS A 480 12.24 17.81 6.44
N GLN A 481 11.48 17.46 7.48
CA GLN A 481 10.23 18.13 7.85
C GLN A 481 10.38 19.60 8.21
N ASP A 482 11.52 20.00 8.78
CA ASP A 482 11.76 21.42 9.08
C ASP A 482 11.83 22.26 7.82
N LYS A 483 12.53 21.76 6.78
CA LYS A 483 12.59 22.43 5.48
C LYS A 483 11.23 22.49 4.78
N ALA A 484 10.46 21.39 4.85
CA ALA A 484 9.10 21.33 4.31
C ALA A 484 8.14 22.29 5.01
N ALA A 485 8.34 22.55 6.30
CA ALA A 485 7.54 23.50 7.05
C ALA A 485 7.83 24.97 6.68
N GLU A 486 9.07 25.28 6.32
CA GLU A 486 9.48 26.65 5.95
C GLU A 486 8.94 27.08 4.58
N ASN A 487 8.89 26.14 3.62
CA ASN A 487 8.51 26.46 2.25
C ASN A 487 7.91 25.25 1.51
N THR A 488 7.36 25.49 0.33
CA THR A 488 6.82 24.50 -0.59
C THR A 488 7.77 24.19 -1.75
N SER A 489 9.08 24.29 -1.55
CA SER A 489 10.08 24.19 -2.63
C SER A 489 10.95 22.94 -2.53
N LEU A 490 10.73 22.11 -1.50
CA LEU A 490 11.53 20.89 -1.31
C LEU A 490 11.33 19.94 -2.49
N ASP A 491 12.44 19.42 -3.03
CA ASP A 491 12.50 18.38 -4.05
C ASP A 491 13.67 17.43 -3.80
N TYR A 492 13.79 16.41 -4.63
CA TYR A 492 14.81 15.35 -4.54
C TYR A 492 15.84 15.42 -5.69
N SER A 493 16.05 16.58 -6.28
CA SER A 493 16.95 16.77 -7.43
C SER A 493 18.39 16.33 -7.15
N SER A 494 18.86 16.41 -5.89
CA SER A 494 20.20 15.91 -5.50
C SER A 494 20.31 14.41 -5.71
N ALA A 495 19.32 13.62 -5.27
CA ALA A 495 19.28 12.17 -5.46
C ALA A 495 19.24 11.81 -6.96
N VAL A 496 18.38 12.48 -7.73
CA VAL A 496 18.29 12.27 -9.18
C VAL A 496 19.59 12.51 -9.88
N LYS A 497 20.35 13.53 -9.45
CA LYS A 497 21.66 13.84 -10.04
C LYS A 497 22.64 12.67 -9.90
N ASP A 498 22.70 12.06 -8.74
CA ASP A 498 23.74 11.13 -8.35
C ASP A 498 23.41 9.66 -8.62
N VAL A 499 22.13 9.30 -8.85
CA VAL A 499 21.68 7.94 -9.16
C VAL A 499 21.40 7.77 -10.66
N PRO A 500 21.91 6.71 -11.32
CA PRO A 500 21.82 6.54 -12.77
C PRO A 500 20.50 5.97 -13.30
N VAL A 501 19.63 5.45 -12.41
CA VAL A 501 18.34 4.83 -12.75
C VAL A 501 17.16 5.67 -12.25
N PRO A 502 15.91 5.45 -12.72
CA PRO A 502 14.74 6.07 -12.15
C PRO A 502 14.63 5.79 -10.65
N ILE A 503 14.31 6.81 -9.86
CA ILE A 503 14.07 6.69 -8.42
C ILE A 503 12.58 6.78 -8.15
N ILE A 504 12.06 5.89 -7.32
CA ILE A 504 10.71 5.94 -6.77
C ILE A 504 10.83 6.17 -5.26
N SER A 505 10.12 7.17 -4.75
CA SER A 505 10.08 7.44 -3.31
C SER A 505 9.32 6.33 -2.59
N PHE A 506 10.03 5.60 -1.72
CA PHE A 506 9.54 4.43 -1.01
C PHE A 506 8.71 4.83 0.21
N GLU A 507 7.51 4.28 0.34
CA GLU A 507 6.68 4.31 1.54
C GLU A 507 6.50 5.71 2.14
N VAL A 508 6.12 6.67 1.32
CA VAL A 508 5.89 8.04 1.78
C VAL A 508 4.67 8.12 2.70
N GLY A 509 4.70 9.05 3.66
CA GLY A 509 3.63 9.30 4.60
C GLY A 509 3.87 8.61 5.93
N GLN A 510 3.12 7.56 6.24
CA GLN A 510 3.16 6.82 7.52
C GLN A 510 2.78 7.71 8.72
N TYR A 511 1.88 8.68 8.51
CA TYR A 511 1.38 9.58 9.56
C TYR A 511 0.19 8.94 10.28
N CYS A 512 0.35 8.63 11.57
CA CYS A 512 -0.68 7.96 12.35
C CYS A 512 -1.95 8.83 12.46
N VAL A 513 -3.06 8.32 11.92
CA VAL A 513 -4.41 8.80 12.18
C VAL A 513 -4.98 8.01 13.36
N TYR A 514 -5.69 8.67 14.27
CA TYR A 514 -6.26 7.98 15.42
C TYR A 514 -7.20 6.85 14.98
N PRO A 515 -7.04 5.60 15.51
CA PRO A 515 -7.81 4.44 15.04
C PRO A 515 -9.32 4.61 15.23
N ASP A 516 -10.09 4.34 14.19
CA ASP A 516 -11.55 4.24 14.30
C ASP A 516 -11.94 2.89 14.90
N VAL A 517 -12.16 2.88 16.21
CA VAL A 517 -12.50 1.67 16.95
C VAL A 517 -13.95 1.20 16.73
N ASP A 518 -14.80 1.99 16.09
CA ASP A 518 -16.16 1.59 15.77
C ASP A 518 -16.23 0.74 14.48
N LEU A 519 -15.13 0.65 13.72
CA LEU A 519 -14.99 -0.31 12.61
C LEU A 519 -15.10 -1.78 13.06
N ILE A 520 -15.02 -2.08 14.36
CA ILE A 520 -15.20 -3.44 14.92
C ILE A 520 -16.46 -4.10 14.36
N GLU A 521 -17.54 -3.36 14.18
CA GLU A 521 -18.83 -3.87 13.72
C GLU A 521 -18.80 -4.35 12.25
N LYS A 522 -17.85 -3.85 11.45
CA LYS A 522 -17.66 -4.28 10.05
C LYS A 522 -16.91 -5.60 9.91
N TYR A 523 -16.23 -6.08 10.94
CA TYR A 523 -15.48 -7.34 10.93
C TYR A 523 -16.42 -8.54 11.10
N THR A 524 -17.21 -8.82 10.08
CA THR A 524 -18.24 -9.87 10.09
C THR A 524 -17.78 -11.24 9.59
N GLY A 525 -16.54 -11.33 9.09
CA GLY A 525 -15.95 -12.53 8.48
C GLY A 525 -14.99 -13.30 9.41
N ASN A 526 -13.91 -13.79 8.83
CA ASN A 526 -12.93 -14.67 9.52
C ASN A 526 -12.04 -13.93 10.51
N ILE A 527 -11.88 -12.62 10.37
CA ILE A 527 -11.00 -11.83 11.22
C ILE A 527 -11.72 -11.26 12.42
N LEU A 528 -11.07 -11.32 13.57
CA LEU A 528 -11.49 -10.73 14.84
C LEU A 528 -10.60 -9.52 15.14
N PRO A 529 -11.16 -8.29 15.22
CA PRO A 529 -10.38 -7.07 15.46
C PRO A 529 -10.02 -6.89 16.95
N VAL A 530 -9.24 -7.82 17.49
CA VAL A 530 -8.83 -7.84 18.91
C VAL A 530 -8.07 -6.58 19.30
N ASN A 531 -7.33 -6.00 18.35
CA ASN A 531 -6.57 -4.78 18.52
C ASN A 531 -7.48 -3.55 18.70
N LEU A 532 -8.48 -3.37 17.84
CA LEU A 532 -9.43 -2.26 17.95
C LEU A 532 -10.29 -2.38 19.22
N ASP A 533 -10.68 -3.59 19.61
CA ASP A 533 -11.42 -3.83 20.85
C ASP A 533 -10.60 -3.45 22.09
N ALA A 534 -9.33 -3.82 22.13
CA ALA A 534 -8.43 -3.45 23.23
C ALA A 534 -8.24 -1.92 23.33
N ILE A 535 -8.09 -1.23 22.19
CA ILE A 535 -8.00 0.23 22.14
C ILE A 535 -9.33 0.86 22.62
N LYS A 536 -10.49 0.35 22.16
CA LYS A 536 -11.81 0.85 22.58
C LYS A 536 -12.02 0.73 24.08
N LYS A 537 -11.71 -0.42 24.68
CA LYS A 537 -11.77 -0.63 26.14
C LYS A 537 -10.88 0.36 26.87
N PHE A 538 -9.68 0.61 26.38
CA PHE A 538 -8.75 1.53 27.00
C PHE A 538 -9.22 2.99 26.88
N MET A 539 -9.81 3.40 25.77
CA MET A 539 -10.43 4.73 25.63
C MET A 539 -11.56 4.95 26.64
N ILE A 540 -12.38 3.91 26.89
CA ILE A 540 -13.45 3.95 27.87
C ILE A 540 -12.88 4.07 29.28
N GLU A 541 -11.85 3.28 29.62
CA GLU A 541 -11.12 3.34 30.90
C GLU A 541 -10.56 4.75 31.16
N LYS A 542 -9.97 5.38 30.14
CA LYS A 542 -9.42 6.74 30.21
C LYS A 542 -10.48 7.84 30.08
N ASN A 543 -11.75 7.50 29.92
CA ASN A 543 -12.85 8.44 29.71
C ASN A 543 -12.67 9.39 28.52
N VAL A 544 -12.05 8.90 27.43
CA VAL A 544 -11.82 9.69 26.18
C VAL A 544 -12.59 9.16 24.98
N TYR A 545 -13.36 8.08 25.12
CA TYR A 545 -14.10 7.48 23.99
C TYR A 545 -15.11 8.46 23.35
N HIS A 546 -15.70 9.36 24.12
CA HIS A 546 -16.61 10.40 23.61
C HIS A 546 -15.92 11.40 22.65
N LYS A 547 -14.58 11.44 22.59
CA LYS A 547 -13.77 12.29 21.72
C LYS A 547 -13.31 11.57 20.44
N LEU A 548 -13.67 10.31 20.23
CA LEU A 548 -13.18 9.48 19.12
C LEU A 548 -13.23 10.23 17.78
N ASN A 549 -14.39 10.76 17.40
CA ASN A 549 -14.58 11.46 16.14
C ASN A 549 -13.73 12.74 16.01
N ASP A 550 -13.54 13.48 17.10
CA ASP A 550 -12.67 14.67 17.10
C ASP A 550 -11.20 14.28 16.94
N TYR A 551 -10.77 13.18 17.57
CA TYR A 551 -9.41 12.66 17.45
C TYR A 551 -9.11 12.16 16.05
N ILE A 552 -10.03 11.40 15.42
CA ILE A 552 -9.89 10.95 14.02
C ILE A 552 -9.77 12.15 13.07
N LYS A 553 -10.66 13.15 13.22
CA LYS A 553 -10.66 14.33 12.35
C LYS A 553 -9.42 15.20 12.53
N ALA A 554 -8.97 15.40 13.75
CA ALA A 554 -7.80 16.24 14.01
C ALA A 554 -6.50 15.60 13.53
N SER A 555 -6.28 14.31 13.83
CA SER A 555 -5.11 13.57 13.34
C SER A 555 -5.15 13.37 11.82
N GLY A 556 -6.34 13.12 11.27
CA GLY A 556 -6.52 12.94 9.84
C GLY A 556 -6.31 14.22 9.02
N ASP A 557 -6.80 15.38 9.51
CA ASP A 557 -6.55 16.69 8.86
C ASP A 557 -5.06 17.00 8.78
N LEU A 558 -4.33 16.73 9.86
CA LEU A 558 -2.88 16.90 9.89
C LEU A 558 -2.19 15.93 8.93
N ALA A 559 -2.58 14.64 8.95
CA ALA A 559 -2.02 13.63 8.06
C ALA A 559 -2.20 14.01 6.59
N VAL A 560 -3.38 14.50 6.18
CA VAL A 560 -3.64 14.97 4.80
C VAL A 560 -2.70 16.09 4.40
N LYS A 561 -2.44 17.09 5.27
CA LYS A 561 -1.52 18.19 4.99
C LYS A 561 -0.08 17.70 4.79
N LEU A 562 0.33 16.73 5.60
CA LEU A 562 1.66 16.13 5.52
C LEU A 562 1.80 15.24 4.28
N TYR A 563 0.80 14.42 3.94
CA TYR A 563 0.76 13.65 2.70
C TYR A 563 0.86 14.53 1.46
N LYS A 564 0.13 15.65 1.47
CA LYS A 564 0.19 16.60 0.35
C LYS A 564 1.61 17.10 0.11
N GLU A 565 2.33 17.46 1.15
CA GLU A 565 3.71 17.95 1.01
C GLU A 565 4.68 16.87 0.56
N ASP A 566 4.56 15.63 1.09
CA ASP A 566 5.36 14.48 0.67
C ASP A 566 5.16 14.18 -0.82
N ILE A 567 3.91 14.10 -1.26
CA ILE A 567 3.57 13.86 -2.65
C ILE A 567 4.13 14.97 -3.54
N GLU A 568 3.86 16.22 -3.18
CA GLU A 568 4.31 17.37 -3.98
C GLU A 568 5.83 17.49 -4.08
N ALA A 569 6.59 17.06 -3.06
CA ALA A 569 8.05 17.02 -3.13
C ALA A 569 8.53 16.05 -4.24
N ALA A 570 7.90 14.89 -4.35
CA ALA A 570 8.16 13.97 -5.45
C ALA A 570 7.76 14.56 -6.81
N LEU A 571 6.57 15.20 -6.90
CA LEU A 571 6.07 15.80 -8.14
C LEU A 571 6.90 17.01 -8.61
N ARG A 572 7.52 17.76 -7.68
CA ARG A 572 8.44 18.87 -7.99
C ARG A 572 9.78 18.38 -8.56
N THR A 573 10.12 17.12 -8.34
CA THR A 573 11.39 16.55 -8.75
C THR A 573 11.34 16.13 -10.22
N LYS A 574 12.14 16.78 -11.06
CA LYS A 574 12.26 16.43 -12.49
C LYS A 574 13.00 15.12 -12.68
N ASP A 575 12.59 14.33 -13.67
CA ASP A 575 13.17 13.01 -14.00
C ASP A 575 13.10 12.01 -12.83
N PHE A 576 12.07 12.12 -12.00
CA PHE A 576 11.78 11.24 -10.89
C PHE A 576 10.77 10.16 -11.33
N GLY A 577 10.99 8.91 -10.91
CA GLY A 577 10.16 7.77 -11.30
C GLY A 577 8.76 7.79 -10.69
N GLY A 578 8.60 8.42 -9.52
CA GLY A 578 7.32 8.51 -8.83
C GLY A 578 7.42 8.34 -7.32
N PHE A 579 6.29 8.02 -6.70
CA PHE A 579 6.18 7.78 -5.25
C PHE A 579 5.24 6.62 -4.96
N GLU A 580 5.39 6.02 -3.79
CA GLU A 580 4.49 4.99 -3.25
C GLU A 580 4.09 5.37 -1.82
N LEU A 581 2.78 5.44 -1.58
CA LEU A 581 2.24 5.69 -0.24
C LEU A 581 2.22 4.41 0.58
N LEU A 582 2.62 4.48 1.82
CA LEU A 582 2.34 3.46 2.82
C LEU A 582 1.36 4.01 3.87
N SER A 583 0.06 3.83 3.66
CA SER A 583 -0.60 3.45 2.41
C SER A 583 -1.82 4.32 2.20
N LEU A 584 -2.55 4.18 1.07
CA LEU A 584 -3.83 4.87 0.88
C LEU A 584 -4.90 4.35 1.86
N SER A 585 -4.89 3.04 2.19
CA SER A 585 -5.76 2.41 3.19
C SER A 585 -4.99 2.08 4.47
N ASP A 586 -5.70 1.91 5.58
CA ASP A 586 -5.11 1.51 6.84
C ASP A 586 -4.42 0.16 6.77
N TYR A 587 -3.30 0.04 7.48
CA TYR A 587 -2.64 -1.21 7.78
C TYR A 587 -2.86 -1.54 9.27
N THR A 588 -3.74 -2.51 9.54
CA THR A 588 -4.11 -2.86 10.93
C THR A 588 -3.18 -3.86 11.60
N GLY A 589 -2.13 -4.30 10.89
CA GLY A 589 -1.01 -5.08 11.41
C GLY A 589 0.09 -4.21 12.02
N GLN A 590 1.23 -4.81 12.34
CA GLN A 590 2.42 -4.18 12.93
C GLN A 590 2.07 -3.15 14.02
N SER A 591 1.30 -3.61 15.00
CA SER A 591 0.82 -2.84 16.13
C SER A 591 -0.18 -1.72 15.76
N THR A 592 -1.06 -2.01 14.81
CA THR A 592 -2.19 -1.14 14.44
C THR A 592 -1.75 0.19 13.82
N ALA A 593 -1.20 0.12 12.62
CA ALA A 593 -0.75 1.30 11.88
C ALA A 593 -1.89 1.89 11.03
N THR A 594 -2.68 2.78 11.61
CA THR A 594 -3.82 3.43 10.95
C THR A 594 -3.40 4.70 10.22
N VAL A 595 -2.56 4.56 9.20
CA VAL A 595 -1.96 5.68 8.45
C VAL A 595 -2.74 6.06 7.18
N GLY A 596 -3.74 5.28 6.81
CA GLY A 596 -4.48 5.45 5.57
C GLY A 596 -5.42 6.67 5.57
N ILE A 597 -5.68 7.19 4.39
CA ILE A 597 -6.76 8.14 4.10
C ILE A 597 -8.11 7.39 4.03
N LEU A 598 -8.04 6.12 3.65
CA LEU A 598 -9.14 5.16 3.69
C LEU A 598 -9.01 4.23 4.89
N ASP A 599 -10.13 3.65 5.31
CA ASP A 599 -10.12 2.56 6.28
C ASP A 599 -9.63 1.24 5.63
N VAL A 600 -9.49 0.19 6.42
CA VAL A 600 -9.04 -1.13 5.98
C VAL A 600 -10.00 -1.82 5.00
N PHE A 601 -11.25 -1.34 4.86
CA PHE A 601 -12.26 -1.82 3.91
C PHE A 601 -12.25 -1.04 2.58
N TYR A 602 -11.25 -0.16 2.37
CA TYR A 602 -11.18 0.80 1.26
C TYR A 602 -12.36 1.77 1.22
N GLU A 603 -12.87 2.16 2.40
CA GLU A 603 -13.91 3.16 2.55
C GLU A 603 -13.35 4.47 3.10
N SER A 604 -13.94 5.60 2.71
CA SER A 604 -13.46 6.91 3.13
C SER A 604 -13.65 7.14 4.63
N LYS A 605 -12.60 7.58 5.31
CA LYS A 605 -12.68 8.08 6.70
C LYS A 605 -13.28 9.49 6.81
N GLY A 606 -13.69 10.11 5.70
CA GLY A 606 -14.21 11.47 5.66
C GLY A 606 -13.19 12.56 5.95
N LEU A 607 -11.89 12.28 5.74
CA LEU A 607 -10.79 13.22 5.98
C LEU A 607 -10.61 14.19 4.80
N ILE A 608 -10.71 13.68 3.60
CA ILE A 608 -10.61 14.41 2.34
C ILE A 608 -11.41 13.67 1.27
N SER A 609 -11.98 14.40 0.32
CA SER A 609 -12.61 13.78 -0.84
C SER A 609 -11.58 13.27 -1.85
N HIS A 610 -11.93 12.28 -2.66
CA HIS A 610 -11.06 11.79 -3.71
C HIS A 610 -10.68 12.89 -4.72
N ASP A 611 -11.61 13.80 -5.06
CA ASP A 611 -11.35 14.90 -5.99
C ASP A 611 -10.33 15.90 -5.41
N GLU A 612 -10.45 16.23 -4.12
CA GLU A 612 -9.48 17.10 -3.45
C GLU A 612 -8.11 16.45 -3.33
N PHE A 613 -8.03 15.17 -3.04
CA PHE A 613 -6.77 14.42 -2.99
C PHE A 613 -6.12 14.35 -4.39
N LYS A 614 -6.90 14.08 -5.42
CA LYS A 614 -6.45 14.06 -6.81
C LYS A 614 -5.85 15.40 -7.27
N ASN A 615 -6.26 16.53 -6.70
CA ASN A 615 -5.68 17.83 -7.02
C ASN A 615 -4.17 17.95 -6.74
N PHE A 616 -3.63 17.12 -5.85
CA PHE A 616 -2.18 17.09 -5.56
C PHE A 616 -1.52 15.72 -5.78
N ALA A 617 -2.27 14.69 -6.20
CA ALA A 617 -1.78 13.35 -6.47
C ALA A 617 -2.14 12.80 -7.86
N GLY A 618 -2.77 13.62 -8.69
CA GLY A 618 -3.27 13.21 -10.00
C GLY A 618 -2.21 13.21 -11.12
N GLU A 619 -2.68 12.94 -12.32
CA GLU A 619 -1.87 12.85 -13.55
C GLU A 619 -1.28 14.20 -14.00
N ALA A 620 -1.94 15.33 -13.63
CA ALA A 620 -1.42 16.67 -13.83
C ALA A 620 -1.73 17.53 -12.61
N VAL A 621 -0.71 18.16 -12.05
CA VAL A 621 -0.78 18.91 -10.80
C VAL A 621 -0.07 20.26 -10.93
N PRO A 622 -0.78 21.38 -10.79
CA PRO A 622 -0.14 22.69 -10.61
C PRO A 622 0.68 22.72 -9.32
N LEU A 623 1.88 23.29 -9.36
CA LEU A 623 2.84 23.36 -8.26
C LEU A 623 3.21 24.83 -7.96
N PHE A 624 3.24 25.17 -6.68
CA PHE A 624 3.54 26.49 -6.17
C PHE A 624 4.71 26.41 -5.18
N LYS A 625 5.80 27.12 -5.47
CA LYS A 625 7.03 27.10 -4.68
C LYS A 625 7.24 28.47 -4.03
N ALA A 626 7.07 28.57 -2.73
CA ALA A 626 7.22 29.80 -1.96
C ALA A 626 7.47 29.51 -0.48
N LYS A 627 7.85 30.50 0.30
CA LYS A 627 7.79 30.46 1.77
C LYS A 627 6.34 30.28 2.23
N ARG A 628 6.16 29.77 3.45
CA ARG A 628 4.82 29.63 4.08
C ARG A 628 4.50 30.79 5.01
N ILE A 629 5.50 31.37 5.67
CA ILE A 629 5.35 32.39 6.72
C ILE A 629 6.04 33.68 6.28
N PHE A 630 5.34 34.78 6.38
CA PHE A 630 5.76 36.13 5.97
C PHE A 630 5.45 37.15 7.05
N LYS A 631 6.26 38.22 7.09
CA LYS A 631 5.87 39.50 7.67
C LYS A 631 5.09 40.30 6.62
N ASN A 632 4.20 41.19 7.02
CA ASN A 632 3.48 42.03 6.06
C ASN A 632 4.41 43.03 5.32
N THR A 633 5.64 43.23 5.79
CA THR A 633 6.69 44.02 5.11
C THR A 633 7.41 43.23 4.02
N ASP A 634 7.19 41.93 3.92
CA ASP A 634 7.82 41.05 2.93
C ASP A 634 7.12 41.17 1.58
N THR A 635 7.80 40.65 0.57
CA THR A 635 7.23 40.33 -0.75
C THR A 635 7.10 38.81 -0.88
N LEU A 636 5.95 38.35 -1.32
CA LEU A 636 5.72 36.95 -1.67
C LEU A 636 6.36 36.70 -3.04
N GLU A 637 7.53 36.09 -3.03
CA GLU A 637 8.21 35.57 -4.22
C GLU A 637 7.79 34.12 -4.41
N ALA A 638 7.24 33.76 -5.57
CA ALA A 638 6.81 32.40 -5.87
C ALA A 638 7.22 31.97 -7.27
N GLU A 639 7.53 30.68 -7.38
CA GLU A 639 7.69 29.98 -8.66
C GLU A 639 6.48 29.08 -8.91
N LEU A 640 5.94 29.18 -10.13
CA LEU A 640 4.82 28.41 -10.63
C LEU A 640 5.35 27.30 -11.53
N ASP A 641 4.89 26.07 -11.34
CA ASP A 641 5.32 24.93 -12.12
C ASP A 641 4.13 24.00 -12.39
N LEU A 642 4.31 23.00 -13.24
CA LEU A 642 3.29 22.03 -13.59
C LEU A 642 3.92 20.63 -13.69
N TYR A 643 3.50 19.74 -12.82
CA TYR A 643 3.69 18.29 -13.03
C TYR A 643 2.64 17.82 -14.05
N ASP A 644 3.08 17.23 -15.16
CA ASP A 644 2.20 16.79 -16.23
C ASP A 644 2.62 15.44 -16.79
N PHE A 645 1.85 14.42 -16.45
CA PHE A 645 1.95 13.05 -16.97
C PHE A 645 0.61 12.55 -17.50
N GLY A 646 -0.29 13.48 -17.83
CA GLY A 646 -1.56 13.19 -18.46
C GLY A 646 -1.43 12.47 -19.81
N GLU A 647 -2.54 11.93 -20.30
CA GLU A 647 -2.61 11.30 -21.62
C GLU A 647 -2.12 12.25 -22.73
N LYS A 648 -2.52 13.50 -22.62
CA LYS A 648 -2.11 14.59 -23.53
C LYS A 648 -1.34 15.63 -22.77
N LYS A 649 -0.13 15.94 -23.23
CA LYS A 649 0.71 16.98 -22.65
C LYS A 649 0.10 18.37 -22.80
N ILE A 650 0.19 19.15 -21.74
CA ILE A 650 -0.20 20.57 -21.73
C ILE A 650 0.94 21.40 -22.28
N ASN A 651 0.80 21.88 -23.50
CA ASN A 651 1.78 22.76 -24.13
C ASN A 651 1.48 24.21 -23.79
N ASN A 652 2.51 24.99 -23.45
CA ASN A 652 2.41 26.41 -23.08
C ASN A 652 1.38 26.67 -21.97
N PRO A 653 1.60 26.15 -20.74
CA PRO A 653 0.65 26.30 -19.66
C PRO A 653 0.40 27.80 -19.34
N VAL A 654 -0.86 28.14 -19.13
CA VAL A 654 -1.29 29.43 -18.60
C VAL A 654 -1.64 29.25 -17.13
N TYR A 655 -0.90 29.92 -16.29
CA TYR A 655 -1.07 29.88 -14.83
C TYR A 655 -2.10 30.93 -14.39
N ASN A 656 -3.23 30.52 -13.89
CA ASN A 656 -4.24 31.35 -13.28
C ASN A 656 -4.06 31.34 -11.77
N LEU A 657 -3.37 32.33 -11.23
CA LEU A 657 -3.08 32.45 -9.80
C LEU A 657 -4.08 33.38 -9.12
N THR A 658 -4.67 32.91 -8.04
CA THR A 658 -5.52 33.70 -7.14
C THR A 658 -5.02 33.61 -5.71
N VAL A 659 -4.77 34.72 -5.03
CA VAL A 659 -4.43 34.79 -3.61
C VAL A 659 -5.58 35.51 -2.91
N GLN A 660 -6.16 34.91 -1.90
CA GLN A 660 -7.39 35.40 -1.26
C GLN A 660 -7.46 35.11 0.23
N ASN A 661 -8.21 35.94 0.97
CA ASN A 661 -8.65 35.65 2.34
C ASN A 661 -10.17 35.40 2.33
N GLY A 662 -10.59 34.15 2.53
CA GLY A 662 -11.97 33.74 2.34
C GLY A 662 -12.48 34.10 0.94
N LYS A 663 -13.48 34.98 0.83
CA LYS A 663 -14.02 35.45 -0.47
C LYS A 663 -13.32 36.74 -0.99
N GLN A 664 -12.48 37.36 -0.20
CA GLN A 664 -11.80 38.60 -0.58
C GLN A 664 -10.52 38.28 -1.35
N VAL A 665 -10.52 38.60 -2.64
CA VAL A 665 -9.34 38.42 -3.49
C VAL A 665 -8.33 39.53 -3.16
N PHE A 666 -7.12 39.10 -2.77
CA PHE A 666 -5.98 40.00 -2.52
C PHE A 666 -5.16 40.27 -3.81
N TYR A 667 -4.91 39.18 -4.57
CA TYR A 667 -4.17 39.26 -5.82
C TYR A 667 -4.72 38.26 -6.83
N LYS A 668 -4.76 38.61 -8.09
CA LYS A 668 -5.16 37.70 -9.17
C LYS A 668 -4.41 38.01 -10.44
N THR A 669 -3.87 36.99 -11.10
CA THR A 669 -3.19 37.14 -12.39
C THR A 669 -3.42 35.92 -13.27
N SER A 670 -3.27 36.10 -14.58
CA SER A 670 -3.18 35.04 -15.57
C SER A 670 -1.89 35.28 -16.37
N THR A 671 -0.96 34.34 -16.32
CA THR A 671 0.39 34.52 -16.87
C THR A 671 0.95 33.23 -17.44
N THR A 672 1.88 33.35 -18.38
CA THR A 672 2.74 32.25 -18.86
C THR A 672 4.11 32.25 -18.19
N GLU A 673 4.40 33.30 -17.40
CA GLU A 673 5.64 33.41 -16.63
C GLU A 673 5.61 32.46 -15.43
N SER A 674 6.72 31.82 -15.19
CA SER A 674 6.87 30.85 -14.06
C SER A 674 7.18 31.57 -12.73
N LYS A 675 7.36 32.88 -12.70
CA LYS A 675 7.67 33.63 -11.47
C LYS A 675 6.70 34.75 -11.25
N VAL A 676 6.30 34.93 -10.00
CA VAL A 676 5.45 36.05 -9.57
C VAL A 676 6.00 36.69 -8.30
N SER A 677 5.80 38.00 -8.16
CA SER A 677 6.25 38.81 -7.03
C SER A 677 5.07 39.65 -6.52
N ILE A 678 4.65 39.45 -5.29
CA ILE A 678 3.44 40.05 -4.72
C ILE A 678 3.79 40.79 -3.43
N PRO A 679 3.80 42.14 -3.41
CA PRO A 679 4.02 42.90 -2.17
C PRO A 679 2.91 42.66 -1.15
N LEU A 680 3.28 42.44 0.11
CA LEU A 680 2.33 42.11 1.20
C LEU A 680 2.02 43.32 2.10
N ASN A 681 2.59 44.50 1.81
CA ASN A 681 2.51 45.71 2.65
C ASN A 681 1.10 46.31 2.81
N SER A 682 0.15 45.90 1.98
CA SER A 682 -1.26 46.30 2.13
C SER A 682 -2.01 45.49 3.17
N ILE A 683 -1.40 44.43 3.71
CA ILE A 683 -1.96 43.58 4.78
C ILE A 683 -1.66 44.24 6.12
N THR A 684 -2.69 44.76 6.78
CA THR A 684 -2.56 45.50 8.03
C THR A 684 -2.89 44.66 9.26
N LYS A 685 -3.48 43.47 9.07
CA LYS A 685 -3.85 42.53 10.13
C LYS A 685 -3.30 41.14 9.79
N SER A 686 -2.75 40.46 10.79
CA SER A 686 -2.27 39.07 10.62
C SER A 686 -3.37 38.19 10.03
N THR A 687 -3.04 37.45 8.98
CA THR A 687 -4.04 36.74 8.19
C THR A 687 -3.48 35.48 7.54
N MET A 688 -4.34 34.51 7.31
CA MET A 688 -4.10 33.34 6.48
C MET A 688 -4.63 33.61 5.07
N LEU A 689 -3.82 33.42 4.06
CA LEU A 689 -4.19 33.54 2.66
C LEU A 689 -4.23 32.16 2.00
N SER A 690 -5.28 31.93 1.24
CA SER A 690 -5.36 30.78 0.33
C SER A 690 -4.77 31.15 -1.02
N VAL A 691 -3.83 30.36 -1.47
CA VAL A 691 -3.21 30.47 -2.82
C VAL A 691 -3.83 29.38 -3.69
N ILE A 692 -4.47 29.77 -4.75
CA ILE A 692 -5.14 28.88 -5.70
C ILE A 692 -4.43 29.02 -7.04
N LEU A 693 -3.94 27.90 -7.58
CA LEU A 693 -3.31 27.84 -8.90
C LEU A 693 -4.09 26.90 -9.80
N GLU A 694 -4.52 27.40 -10.94
CA GLU A 694 -5.25 26.64 -11.96
C GLU A 694 -4.49 26.65 -13.28
N VAL A 695 -4.37 25.48 -13.92
CA VAL A 695 -3.77 25.29 -15.24
C VAL A 695 -4.62 24.31 -16.03
N ASN A 696 -5.23 24.74 -17.15
CA ASN A 696 -6.03 23.90 -18.05
C ASN A 696 -7.12 23.05 -17.33
N GLY A 697 -7.73 23.61 -16.28
CA GLY A 697 -8.77 22.92 -15.50
C GLY A 697 -8.24 22.10 -14.32
N TYR A 698 -6.94 21.83 -14.24
CA TYR A 698 -6.31 21.28 -13.05
C TYR A 698 -6.10 22.38 -12.01
N LYS A 699 -6.37 22.08 -10.76
CA LYS A 699 -6.33 23.06 -9.67
C LYS A 699 -5.59 22.50 -8.47
N ASN A 700 -4.82 23.37 -7.79
CA ASN A 700 -4.24 23.04 -6.50
C ASN A 700 -4.27 24.24 -5.57
N THR A 701 -4.16 24.02 -4.24
CA THR A 701 -4.34 25.09 -3.25
C THR A 701 -3.34 24.95 -2.11
N TRP A 702 -2.76 26.08 -1.68
CA TRP A 702 -1.87 26.17 -0.52
C TRP A 702 -2.34 27.25 0.43
N ARG A 703 -1.81 27.24 1.65
CA ARG A 703 -1.98 28.28 2.65
C ARG A 703 -0.64 28.94 2.92
N ILE A 704 -0.67 30.27 3.03
CA ILE A 704 0.43 31.09 3.52
C ILE A 704 -0.06 31.96 4.66
N PHE A 705 0.84 32.28 5.58
CA PHE A 705 0.53 33.04 6.78
C PHE A 705 1.31 34.36 6.76
N VAL A 706 0.59 35.48 6.86
CA VAL A 706 1.15 36.81 6.87
C VAL A 706 0.90 37.45 8.22
N PHE A 707 1.97 37.79 8.92
CA PHE A 707 1.91 38.40 10.24
C PHE A 707 2.22 39.89 10.15
N ALA A 708 1.32 40.70 10.73
CA ALA A 708 1.51 42.13 10.83
C ALA A 708 2.35 42.47 12.07
N GLU A 709 3.01 43.64 12.06
CA GLU A 709 3.70 44.11 13.24
C GLU A 709 2.69 44.40 14.37
N ASN A 710 2.93 43.82 15.56
CA ASN A 710 2.07 43.99 16.72
C ASN A 710 2.86 44.50 17.92
N LYS A 711 2.17 45.26 18.77
CA LYS A 711 2.73 45.70 20.05
C LYS A 711 2.50 44.63 21.11
N ILE A 712 3.58 44.19 21.73
CA ILE A 712 3.50 43.31 22.91
C ILE A 712 3.21 44.20 24.12
N GLU A 713 2.17 43.89 24.87
CA GLU A 713 1.84 44.60 26.13
C GLU A 713 2.77 44.17 27.25
N ASN A 714 3.60 45.06 27.75
CA ASN A 714 4.64 44.75 28.76
C ASN A 714 4.11 44.70 30.18
N ASN A 715 2.81 44.94 30.46
CA ASN A 715 2.24 45.04 31.77
C ASN A 715 1.65 43.75 32.33
N VAL A 716 1.81 42.64 31.61
CA VAL A 716 1.28 41.32 32.06
C VAL A 716 2.32 40.58 32.87
N ARG A 717 1.95 40.08 34.04
CA ARG A 717 2.81 39.28 34.91
C ARG A 717 3.01 37.90 34.25
N MET A 718 4.27 37.55 33.93
CA MET A 718 4.68 36.23 33.49
C MET A 718 5.35 35.48 34.62
N ILE A 719 4.82 34.31 34.95
CA ILE A 719 5.28 33.47 36.06
C ILE A 719 6.22 32.42 35.47
N LYS A 720 7.46 32.38 35.96
CA LYS A 720 8.52 31.45 35.49
C LYS A 720 9.09 30.56 36.60
N SER A 721 8.61 30.74 37.85
CA SER A 721 9.02 29.91 38.98
C SER A 721 7.85 29.45 39.83
N GLU A 722 8.03 28.36 40.59
CA GLU A 722 7.03 27.87 41.54
C GLU A 722 6.76 28.89 42.67
N GLU A 723 7.77 29.62 43.15
CA GLU A 723 7.62 30.64 44.18
C GLU A 723 6.68 31.78 43.72
N GLU A 724 6.85 32.24 42.51
CA GLU A 724 6.00 33.26 41.88
C GLU A 724 4.56 32.74 41.66
N LEU A 725 4.44 31.45 41.35
CA LEU A 725 3.13 30.81 41.16
C LEU A 725 2.38 30.69 42.50
N ASP A 726 3.08 30.28 43.55
CA ASP A 726 2.52 30.19 44.92
C ASP A 726 2.11 31.59 45.47
N ASP A 727 2.92 32.61 45.22
CA ASP A 727 2.64 34.00 45.58
C ASP A 727 1.34 34.50 44.92
N ILE A 728 1.17 34.34 43.63
CA ILE A 728 -0.04 34.82 42.94
C ILE A 728 -1.29 34.00 43.31
N ILE A 729 -1.14 32.70 43.55
CA ILE A 729 -2.25 31.87 44.05
C ILE A 729 -2.75 32.36 45.40
N LYS A 730 -1.84 32.76 46.29
CA LYS A 730 -2.15 33.26 47.60
C LYS A 730 -2.74 34.67 47.58
N ASN A 731 -2.13 35.58 46.83
CA ASN A 731 -2.46 37.00 46.84
C ASN A 731 -3.56 37.37 45.82
N GLY A 732 -3.78 36.55 44.82
CA GLY A 732 -4.72 36.79 43.73
C GLY A 732 -4.13 37.62 42.57
N GLY A 733 -4.89 37.71 41.50
CA GLY A 733 -4.53 38.47 40.32
C GLY A 733 -4.59 37.66 39.04
N LYS A 734 -4.20 38.29 37.94
CA LYS A 734 -4.12 37.70 36.59
C LYS A 734 -2.66 37.47 36.18
N ALA A 735 -2.33 36.33 35.62
CA ALA A 735 -0.98 36.07 35.12
C ALA A 735 -0.96 35.03 34.03
N ILE A 736 0.15 35.02 33.26
CA ILE A 736 0.53 33.96 32.33
C ILE A 736 1.55 33.08 33.06
N VAL A 737 1.24 31.79 33.16
CA VAL A 737 2.16 30.78 33.73
C VAL A 737 2.91 30.13 32.57
N MET A 738 4.23 30.33 32.56
CA MET A 738 5.08 29.86 31.49
C MET A 738 5.51 28.40 31.65
N LYS A 739 6.06 27.81 30.59
CA LYS A 739 6.43 26.39 30.50
C LYS A 739 7.32 25.88 31.64
N GLU A 740 8.14 26.72 32.26
CA GLU A 740 9.01 26.37 33.34
C GLU A 740 8.26 25.92 34.60
N CYS A 741 6.99 26.31 34.75
CA CYS A 741 6.14 25.93 35.84
C CYS A 741 5.26 24.68 35.59
N PHE A 742 5.38 24.04 34.42
CA PHE A 742 4.62 22.84 34.12
C PHE A 742 5.19 21.62 34.86
N LYS A 743 4.39 21.01 35.70
CA LYS A 743 4.75 19.79 36.45
C LYS A 743 4.53 18.57 35.54
N ASN A 744 5.55 17.66 35.51
CA ASN A 744 5.53 16.48 34.63
C ASN A 744 5.17 16.83 33.20
N PRO A 745 5.96 17.67 32.53
CA PRO A 745 5.63 18.19 31.21
C PRO A 745 5.54 17.08 30.16
N ILE A 746 4.51 17.15 29.33
CA ILE A 746 4.32 16.29 28.14
C ILE A 746 4.76 17.10 26.92
N HIS A 747 5.78 16.62 26.22
CA HIS A 747 6.31 17.33 25.05
C HIS A 747 5.32 17.29 23.90
N GLY A 748 5.09 18.45 23.27
CA GLY A 748 4.31 18.59 22.06
C GLY A 748 5.07 18.15 20.82
N SER A 749 4.37 17.97 19.75
CA SER A 749 4.94 17.75 18.41
C SER A 749 3.90 18.13 17.35
N PHE A 750 4.33 18.83 16.30
CA PHE A 750 3.51 19.05 15.12
C PHE A 750 3.44 17.79 14.28
N ILE A 751 4.57 17.09 14.15
CA ILE A 751 4.61 15.84 13.41
C ILE A 751 4.04 14.72 14.28
N PRO A 752 3.00 14.01 13.80
CA PRO A 752 2.35 12.97 14.57
C PRO A 752 3.26 11.75 14.78
N VAL A 753 2.77 10.79 15.57
CA VAL A 753 3.38 9.47 15.65
C VAL A 753 3.63 8.93 14.25
N PHE A 754 4.84 8.40 14.06
CA PHE A 754 5.21 7.66 12.87
C PHE A 754 4.66 6.24 12.95
N TRP A 755 3.95 5.77 11.93
CA TRP A 755 3.44 4.43 11.77
C TRP A 755 2.51 4.00 12.92
N SER A 756 3.06 3.48 14.01
CA SER A 756 2.35 3.07 15.21
C SER A 756 3.17 3.42 16.47
N PRO A 757 2.53 3.90 17.56
CA PRO A 757 3.23 4.25 18.79
C PRO A 757 3.80 3.04 19.53
N VAL A 758 3.48 1.83 19.10
CA VAL A 758 3.92 0.57 19.71
C VAL A 758 4.99 -0.13 18.89
N HIS A 759 4.84 -0.14 17.56
CA HIS A 759 5.85 -0.72 16.65
C HIS A 759 7.13 0.13 16.67
N PHE A 760 6.97 1.46 16.54
CA PHE A 760 8.04 2.43 16.80
C PHE A 760 7.69 3.20 18.07
N PRO A 761 8.18 2.76 19.24
CA PRO A 761 7.78 3.34 20.52
C PRO A 761 7.89 4.87 20.54
N SER A 762 6.78 5.53 20.74
CA SER A 762 6.70 6.98 20.69
C SER A 762 5.68 7.50 21.71
N GLN A 763 6.01 8.63 22.35
CA GLN A 763 5.12 9.39 23.21
C GLN A 763 4.51 10.61 22.49
N LYS A 764 4.81 10.82 21.20
CA LYS A 764 4.27 11.94 20.43
C LYS A 764 2.75 11.86 20.37
N PRO A 765 2.06 13.03 20.30
CA PRO A 765 0.64 13.08 19.98
C PRO A 765 0.38 12.74 18.51
N CYS A 766 -0.87 12.47 18.17
CA CYS A 766 -1.33 12.30 16.78
C CYS A 766 -1.80 13.62 16.15
N GLY A 767 -1.85 14.73 16.91
CA GLY A 767 -2.31 16.03 16.43
C GLY A 767 -2.74 16.94 17.58
N ALA A 768 -3.50 17.99 17.25
CA ALA A 768 -4.06 18.89 18.24
C ALA A 768 -5.42 19.46 17.80
N ILE A 769 -6.22 19.87 18.75
CA ILE A 769 -7.51 20.54 18.58
C ILE A 769 -7.41 21.92 19.19
N ILE A 770 -7.77 22.95 18.40
CA ILE A 770 -7.70 24.36 18.78
C ILE A 770 -9.11 24.92 18.90
N ASP A 771 -9.43 25.53 20.03
CA ASP A 771 -10.63 26.37 20.10
C ASP A 771 -10.37 27.69 19.35
N ASN A 772 -10.44 27.62 18.03
CA ASN A 772 -10.15 28.76 17.15
C ASN A 772 -11.15 29.91 17.25
N LYS A 773 -12.20 29.77 18.07
CA LYS A 773 -13.14 30.87 18.40
C LYS A 773 -12.75 31.59 19.68
N HIS A 774 -11.76 31.09 20.41
CA HIS A 774 -11.28 31.73 21.62
C HIS A 774 -10.65 33.09 21.26
N ARG A 775 -10.92 34.11 22.12
CA ARG A 775 -10.51 35.51 21.90
C ARG A 775 -9.00 35.71 21.73
N ILE A 776 -8.21 34.80 22.26
CA ILE A 776 -6.76 34.81 22.09
C ILE A 776 -6.33 34.76 20.60
N PHE A 777 -7.19 34.19 19.75
CA PHE A 777 -6.95 34.05 18.30
C PHE A 777 -7.61 35.13 17.46
N ASP A 778 -8.17 36.20 18.06
CA ASP A 778 -8.77 37.31 17.30
C ASP A 778 -7.76 37.93 16.30
N ASP A 779 -6.47 37.93 16.61
CA ASP A 779 -5.38 38.42 15.76
C ASP A 779 -4.33 37.36 15.35
N PHE A 780 -4.51 36.12 15.79
CA PHE A 780 -3.65 35.00 15.36
C PHE A 780 -4.39 34.10 14.37
N PRO A 781 -3.93 34.04 13.09
CA PRO A 781 -4.64 33.29 12.06
C PRO A 781 -4.52 31.79 12.29
N THR A 782 -5.63 31.15 12.68
CA THR A 782 -5.70 29.71 12.92
C THR A 782 -7.07 29.13 12.58
N GLU A 783 -7.12 27.83 12.34
CA GLU A 783 -8.33 27.03 12.23
C GLU A 783 -8.45 26.07 13.43
N LYS A 784 -9.48 25.21 13.41
CA LYS A 784 -9.72 24.20 14.48
C LYS A 784 -8.56 23.19 14.61
N TYR A 785 -7.84 22.93 13.55
CA TYR A 785 -6.71 22.01 13.50
C TYR A 785 -5.44 22.76 13.09
N PRO A 786 -4.25 22.35 13.59
CA PRO A 786 -3.00 23.03 13.28
C PRO A 786 -2.64 22.93 11.80
N ASP A 787 -1.97 23.99 11.31
CA ASP A 787 -1.29 24.02 10.04
C ASP A 787 0.16 24.49 10.25
N TYR A 788 0.95 24.69 9.23
CA TYR A 788 2.40 24.90 9.29
C TYR A 788 2.84 26.09 10.17
N GLN A 789 2.00 27.09 10.40
CA GLN A 789 2.31 28.17 11.36
C GLN A 789 2.41 27.69 12.81
N TRP A 790 1.87 26.51 13.11
CA TRP A 790 1.97 25.87 14.42
C TRP A 790 3.17 24.96 14.57
N LYS A 791 3.91 24.64 13.49
CA LYS A 791 5.00 23.65 13.52
C LYS A 791 6.01 23.99 14.61
N ARG A 792 6.60 25.19 14.55
CA ARG A 792 7.58 25.64 15.55
C ARG A 792 7.00 25.73 16.96
N LEU A 793 5.80 26.27 17.07
CA LEU A 793 5.11 26.42 18.35
C LEU A 793 4.85 25.08 19.02
N LEU A 794 4.31 24.10 18.31
CA LEU A 794 4.00 22.76 18.86
C LEU A 794 5.26 21.95 19.16
N ASP A 795 6.26 21.96 18.28
CA ASP A 795 7.49 21.19 18.50
C ASP A 795 8.31 21.68 19.70
N ASN A 796 8.17 22.95 20.08
CA ASN A 796 8.83 23.55 21.24
C ASN A 796 7.87 23.80 22.40
N SER A 797 6.77 23.06 22.45
CA SER A 797 5.78 23.19 23.52
C SER A 797 5.88 22.08 24.54
N VAL A 798 5.35 22.36 25.72
CA VAL A 798 5.03 21.39 26.75
C VAL A 798 3.56 21.57 27.18
N GLY A 799 2.91 20.45 27.41
CA GLY A 799 1.54 20.41 27.96
C GLY A 799 1.53 19.78 29.37
N THR A 800 0.39 19.83 30.00
CA THR A 800 0.13 19.09 31.24
C THR A 800 -1.05 18.14 31.06
N ASP A 801 -1.01 17.02 31.77
CA ASP A 801 -2.15 16.09 31.86
C ASP A 801 -3.34 16.79 32.56
N ILE A 802 -4.31 17.25 31.77
CA ILE A 802 -5.46 18.00 32.24
C ILE A 802 -6.40 17.16 33.14
N SER A 803 -6.35 15.83 33.03
CA SER A 803 -7.18 14.92 33.84
C SER A 803 -6.74 14.88 35.31
N LYS A 804 -5.48 15.24 35.58
CA LYS A 804 -4.86 15.25 36.92
C LYS A 804 -4.71 16.65 37.46
N PHE A 805 -5.15 17.66 36.75
CA PHE A 805 -5.03 19.05 37.21
C PHE A 805 -6.04 19.35 38.33
N ALA A 806 -5.56 19.96 39.41
CA ALA A 806 -6.38 20.30 40.56
C ALA A 806 -7.13 21.62 40.28
N GLY A 807 -8.29 21.58 39.72
CA GLY A 807 -9.12 22.74 39.39
C GLY A 807 -9.87 22.56 38.08
N GLU A 808 -10.79 23.48 37.79
CA GLU A 808 -11.47 23.49 36.50
C GLU A 808 -10.50 23.98 35.42
N VAL A 809 -10.23 23.13 34.42
CA VAL A 809 -9.37 23.43 33.26
C VAL A 809 -10.26 23.73 32.07
N LYS A 810 -10.01 24.87 31.41
CA LYS A 810 -10.60 25.22 30.12
C LYS A 810 -9.52 25.17 29.05
N PRO A 811 -9.35 24.03 28.35
CA PRO A 811 -8.33 23.91 27.33
C PRO A 811 -8.66 24.79 26.13
N ILE A 812 -7.68 25.60 25.70
CA ILE A 812 -7.72 26.40 24.47
C ILE A 812 -7.10 25.60 23.34
N ILE A 813 -6.06 24.85 23.65
CA ILE A 813 -5.44 23.88 22.74
C ILE A 813 -5.33 22.55 23.51
N GLU A 814 -5.85 21.49 22.92
CA GLU A 814 -5.74 20.13 23.45
C GLU A 814 -4.99 19.25 22.45
N THR A 815 -4.00 18.49 22.90
CA THR A 815 -3.32 17.51 22.06
C THR A 815 -4.18 16.27 21.87
N VAL A 816 -4.15 15.70 20.67
CA VAL A 816 -4.72 14.37 20.40
C VAL A 816 -3.69 13.33 20.83
N PRO A 817 -3.94 12.56 21.90
CA PRO A 817 -2.97 11.57 22.36
C PRO A 817 -2.78 10.45 21.35
N ASN A 818 -1.71 9.67 21.48
CA ASN A 818 -1.65 8.40 20.77
C ASN A 818 -2.57 7.36 21.46
N PHE A 819 -2.99 6.36 20.71
CA PHE A 819 -4.00 5.38 21.16
C PHE A 819 -3.48 4.40 22.24
N PHE A 820 -2.18 4.35 22.46
CA PHE A 820 -1.55 3.45 23.44
C PHE A 820 -1.31 4.13 24.81
N ASP A 821 -1.31 5.46 24.86
CA ASP A 821 -1.20 6.27 26.07
C ASP A 821 -2.54 6.87 26.50
N ASN A 822 -3.28 7.46 25.56
CA ASN A 822 -4.58 8.13 25.78
C ASN A 822 -4.56 9.23 26.85
N THR A 823 -3.38 9.86 27.08
CA THR A 823 -3.25 10.97 28.02
C THR A 823 -3.51 12.29 27.30
N ALA A 824 -4.69 12.87 27.51
CA ALA A 824 -5.02 14.19 27.01
C ALA A 824 -4.19 15.26 27.72
N SER A 825 -3.46 16.08 26.96
CA SER A 825 -2.68 17.19 27.49
C SER A 825 -3.05 18.51 26.84
N SER A 826 -2.76 19.61 27.53
CA SER A 826 -3.00 20.94 26.98
C SER A 826 -1.76 21.82 27.17
N PRO A 827 -1.22 22.38 26.08
CA PRO A 827 -0.15 23.39 26.15
C PRO A 827 -0.68 24.81 26.39
N LEU A 828 -1.99 25.04 26.19
CA LEU A 828 -2.60 26.36 26.42
C LEU A 828 -4.00 26.18 27.01
N PHE A 829 -4.18 26.64 28.27
CA PHE A 829 -5.45 26.53 28.98
C PHE A 829 -5.64 27.58 30.05
N GLU A 830 -6.87 27.87 30.39
CA GLU A 830 -7.24 28.72 31.50
C GLU A 830 -7.66 27.93 32.72
N THR A 831 -7.39 28.50 33.89
CA THR A 831 -7.86 27.96 35.17
C THR A 831 -7.94 29.04 36.23
N GLU A 832 -8.77 28.81 37.26
CA GLU A 832 -8.79 29.61 38.46
C GLU A 832 -8.30 28.77 39.63
N ILE A 833 -7.26 29.27 40.36
CA ILE A 833 -6.71 28.63 41.54
C ILE A 833 -6.67 29.63 42.68
N GLY A 834 -7.36 29.33 43.76
CA GLY A 834 -7.47 30.26 44.89
C GLY A 834 -8.16 31.55 44.48
N LYS A 835 -7.43 32.66 44.52
CA LYS A 835 -7.89 33.99 44.06
C LYS A 835 -7.28 34.40 42.73
N ALA A 836 -6.47 33.54 42.12
CA ALA A 836 -5.74 33.85 40.92
C ALA A 836 -6.49 33.30 39.67
N LYS A 837 -6.54 34.10 38.64
CA LYS A 837 -6.95 33.70 37.29
C LYS A 837 -5.72 33.55 36.41
N LEU A 838 -5.48 32.35 35.92
CA LEU A 838 -4.21 31.97 35.32
C LEU A 838 -4.41 31.42 33.90
N LEU A 839 -3.59 31.90 32.97
CA LEU A 839 -3.41 31.31 31.66
C LEU A 839 -2.09 30.51 31.61
N PHE A 840 -2.19 29.21 31.50
CA PHE A 840 -1.01 28.34 31.32
C PHE A 840 -0.61 28.34 29.87
N CYS A 841 0.66 28.70 29.58
CA CYS A 841 1.24 28.75 28.24
C CYS A 841 2.54 27.94 28.20
N GLY A 842 2.45 26.75 27.63
CA GLY A 842 3.58 25.83 27.49
C GLY A 842 4.39 26.03 26.22
N PHE A 843 4.12 27.08 25.44
CA PHE A 843 4.88 27.39 24.23
C PHE A 843 6.19 28.10 24.54
N ASP A 844 7.20 27.83 23.69
CA ASP A 844 8.40 28.64 23.61
C ASP A 844 8.12 29.84 22.70
N LEU A 845 7.92 31.02 23.30
CA LEU A 845 7.60 32.24 22.58
C LEU A 845 8.81 33.17 22.39
N ASP A 846 10.00 32.73 22.82
CA ASP A 846 11.24 33.47 22.65
C ASP A 846 11.73 33.40 21.19
N GLY A 847 12.41 34.45 20.73
CA GLY A 847 12.99 34.51 19.40
C GLY A 847 12.26 35.45 18.40
N ASP A 848 12.90 35.68 17.23
CA ASP A 848 12.44 36.61 16.20
C ASP A 848 11.60 35.92 15.11
N TYR A 849 10.66 35.08 15.54
CA TYR A 849 9.74 34.39 14.61
C TYR A 849 8.38 35.08 14.60
N PRO A 850 7.84 35.38 13.42
CA PRO A 850 6.58 36.13 13.29
C PRO A 850 5.41 35.49 14.06
N GLU A 851 5.27 34.17 13.96
CA GLU A 851 4.22 33.40 14.62
C GLU A 851 4.34 33.41 16.14
N CYS A 852 5.58 33.34 16.68
CA CYS A 852 5.81 33.40 18.12
C CYS A 852 5.48 34.79 18.68
N LYS A 853 5.95 35.85 18.02
CA LYS A 853 5.65 37.22 18.40
C LYS A 853 4.16 37.53 18.34
N GLN A 854 3.48 37.04 17.30
CA GLN A 854 2.05 37.24 17.17
C GLN A 854 1.28 36.53 18.27
N LEU A 855 1.64 35.28 18.59
CA LEU A 855 0.97 34.56 19.65
C LEU A 855 1.20 35.21 21.02
N LEU A 856 2.43 35.64 21.29
CA LEU A 856 2.76 36.37 22.53
C LEU A 856 1.95 37.67 22.63
N SER A 857 1.86 38.45 21.56
CA SER A 857 1.03 39.66 21.51
C SER A 857 -0.43 39.35 21.80
N SER A 858 -0.99 38.34 21.15
CA SER A 858 -2.37 37.91 21.32
C SER A 858 -2.67 37.45 22.75
N ILE A 859 -1.78 36.68 23.35
CA ILE A 859 -1.87 36.18 24.72
C ILE A 859 -1.84 37.35 25.74
N THR A 860 -0.86 38.25 25.58
CA THR A 860 -0.70 39.38 26.53
C THR A 860 -1.86 40.38 26.45
N GLN A 861 -2.35 40.70 25.26
CA GLN A 861 -3.54 41.53 25.07
C GLN A 861 -4.78 40.88 25.66
N TYR A 862 -4.95 39.58 25.52
CA TYR A 862 -6.11 38.88 26.07
C TYR A 862 -6.09 38.90 27.60
N VAL A 863 -4.97 38.58 28.23
CA VAL A 863 -4.85 38.57 29.71
C VAL A 863 -5.03 39.95 30.32
N ASN A 864 -4.62 41.01 29.61
CA ASN A 864 -4.85 42.38 30.00
C ASN A 864 -6.29 42.89 29.84
N SER A 865 -7.08 42.17 29.05
CA SER A 865 -8.46 42.59 28.77
C SER A 865 -9.42 42.29 29.91
N ASP A 866 -10.60 42.92 29.86
CA ASP A 866 -11.71 42.60 30.74
C ASP A 866 -12.37 41.23 30.43
N LYS A 867 -11.95 40.57 29.33
CA LYS A 867 -12.48 39.30 28.85
C LYS A 867 -11.75 38.10 29.48
N PHE A 868 -10.55 38.28 29.99
CA PHE A 868 -9.81 37.28 30.75
C PHE A 868 -10.19 37.31 32.23
#